data_ef8b32c36677010e85f68c243327f9b3
#
_entry.id   ef8b32c36677010e85f68c243327f9b3
#
_cell.length_a   1.000
_cell.length_b   1.000
_cell.length_c   1.000
_cell.angle_alpha   90.00
_cell.angle_beta   90.00
_cell.angle_gamma   90.00
#
_symmetry.space_group_name_H-M   'P 1'
#
loop_
_entity.id
_entity.type
_entity.pdbx_description
1 polymer ?
#
loop_
_entity_poly.entity_id
_entity_poly.type
_entity_poly.pdbx_seq_one_letter_code
_entity_poly.pdbx_strand_id
1 'polypeptide(L)'
;MPATDPTTPESGRVGRLLPAAFRSRLDLEPPDSEPTVEETGSAFTPRAFALGTFLAAFIGGGIAYSTLYLQGSYMALGFSTVGAVCLLALLTGLINPLLKLCGTQGLRRGELLLVYVMMVMASPIPIVFTSKIISQLAAPFYYATPENDWQSLIHPHIPHWMMPRQLGDAQFFFEGMGADYAVPWKAWLLALAAWQPFVWSLFLVMIAIMVVLRRQWIDNERLVYPLVQVPLAMTAMGEGTERWPPFFKNRGMWVGFVLAATWSTLHGLHAYFPEGVQFARGVDLFHQELSIMRGTSKLYIIFRFHILGFFYFLKTEVALSLWVFNLLANVLRGAFAILGVGNTPSLGSGHGIPHTLQVYHAMGAMVVLFLGGLWAARRHLAAVWRKAWSGDSAIDDGDEILSYRAAVAILVVGTAIMVGWLWLAGLPLWAGVALLFLAGALFVAFTRIVAEGGLSDGAPPVVPAGILISAVGSSALGAPGLVLLASTYIWTANVRSFVMASCANSLKLSGELGRGRRPLFWAMVVAIAVALAASTWMILELSYEHGNLNLRGTVSREAPYRYVEGLLRYPSELYLWGWINMGLGAAIMLGLTVARWHYAWWPLHPLGYPVGPTWIMDHLWFNMFLAWLIKVLVLKYGGADRYHRTRPFFMGLILGQLLPGGIFLVIDHFTGTVGNVIFWG
;
A
#
# COMPACT_ATOMS: atom_id res chain seq x y z
N MET A 1 -26.26 -23.08 -59.30
CA MET A 1 -25.04 -23.26 -58.48
C MET A 1 -24.51 -21.87 -58.17
N PRO A 2 -24.64 -21.40 -56.96
CA PRO A 2 -23.94 -20.18 -56.50
C PRO A 2 -22.70 -20.55 -55.70
N ALA A 3 -21.66 -19.71 -55.81
CA ALA A 3 -20.32 -19.81 -55.28
C ALA A 3 -20.30 -19.68 -53.77
N THR A 4 -19.46 -20.50 -53.13
CA THR A 4 -19.15 -20.48 -51.71
C THR A 4 -17.99 -19.52 -51.43
N ASP A 5 -18.21 -18.61 -50.48
CA ASP A 5 -17.25 -17.67 -49.95
C ASP A 5 -16.41 -18.34 -48.81
N PRO A 6 -15.08 -18.30 -48.83
CA PRO A 6 -14.23 -18.91 -47.81
C PRO A 6 -13.55 -17.87 -46.94
N THR A 7 -14.21 -17.35 -45.87
CA THR A 7 -13.50 -16.61 -44.81
C THR A 7 -14.23 -16.68 -43.46
N THR A 8 -14.00 -17.75 -42.70
CA THR A 8 -14.15 -17.72 -41.23
C THR A 8 -12.99 -18.48 -40.58
N PRO A 9 -12.23 -17.86 -39.67
CA PRO A 9 -11.13 -18.55 -38.98
C PRO A 9 -11.64 -19.47 -37.88
N GLU A 10 -11.08 -20.68 -37.87
CA GLU A 10 -11.27 -21.73 -36.87
C GLU A 10 -10.86 -21.29 -35.46
N SER A 11 -11.80 -20.82 -34.67
CA SER A 11 -11.61 -20.63 -33.20
C SER A 11 -12.37 -21.66 -32.34
N GLY A 12 -12.85 -22.74 -32.96
CA GLY A 12 -13.80 -23.69 -32.36
C GLY A 12 -13.25 -25.02 -31.82
N ARG A 13 -11.96 -25.30 -31.86
CA ARG A 13 -11.43 -26.65 -31.53
C ARG A 13 -10.81 -26.88 -30.15
N VAL A 14 -10.50 -25.86 -29.38
CA VAL A 14 -9.89 -26.04 -28.04
C VAL A 14 -10.93 -26.17 -26.90
N GLY A 15 -12.18 -25.78 -27.15
CA GLY A 15 -13.25 -25.80 -26.15
C GLY A 15 -13.92 -27.18 -25.91
N ARG A 16 -13.62 -28.23 -26.67
CA ARG A 16 -14.35 -29.52 -26.57
C ARG A 16 -13.72 -30.60 -25.71
N LEU A 17 -12.57 -30.32 -25.09
CA LEU A 17 -11.82 -31.34 -24.31
C LEU A 17 -11.96 -31.19 -22.80
N LEU A 18 -12.80 -30.30 -22.28
CA LEU A 18 -13.01 -30.17 -20.83
C LEU A 18 -14.34 -30.82 -20.43
N PRO A 19 -14.38 -31.64 -19.35
CA PRO A 19 -15.60 -32.24 -18.81
C PRO A 19 -16.63 -31.18 -18.43
N ALA A 20 -17.93 -31.45 -18.65
CA ALA A 20 -19.03 -30.51 -18.40
C ALA A 20 -19.06 -29.96 -16.97
N ALA A 21 -18.58 -30.70 -15.97
CA ALA A 21 -18.44 -30.25 -14.59
C ALA A 21 -17.38 -29.14 -14.37
N PHE A 22 -16.51 -28.89 -15.36
CA PHE A 22 -15.48 -27.85 -15.29
C PHE A 22 -15.92 -26.54 -15.95
N ARG A 23 -16.90 -26.57 -16.89
CA ARG A 23 -17.47 -25.38 -17.52
C ARG A 23 -18.30 -24.56 -16.53
N SER A 24 -19.04 -25.21 -15.64
CA SER A 24 -19.85 -24.53 -14.62
C SER A 24 -19.05 -23.85 -13.49
N ARG A 25 -17.74 -24.12 -13.39
CA ARG A 25 -16.84 -23.45 -12.42
C ARG A 25 -16.09 -22.25 -12.99
N LEU A 26 -16.06 -22.08 -14.30
CA LEU A 26 -15.39 -20.97 -14.99
C LEU A 26 -16.37 -19.87 -15.42
N ASP A 27 -17.66 -20.17 -15.49
CA ASP A 27 -18.72 -19.20 -15.75
C ASP A 27 -19.16 -18.50 -14.46
N LEU A 28 -18.23 -17.80 -13.83
CA LEU A 28 -18.57 -16.60 -13.08
C LEU A 28 -18.83 -15.53 -14.15
N GLU A 29 -20.03 -15.56 -14.71
CA GLU A 29 -20.52 -14.44 -15.50
C GLU A 29 -20.32 -13.17 -14.67
N PRO A 30 -19.71 -12.12 -15.23
CA PRO A 30 -19.78 -10.80 -14.62
C PRO A 30 -21.28 -10.47 -14.49
N PRO A 31 -21.70 -9.75 -13.45
CA PRO A 31 -23.10 -9.36 -13.34
C PRO A 31 -23.49 -8.68 -14.63
N ASP A 32 -24.50 -9.26 -15.32
CA ASP A 32 -25.17 -8.66 -16.46
C ASP A 32 -25.76 -7.32 -16.05
N SER A 33 -24.99 -6.30 -16.21
CA SER A 33 -25.37 -4.94 -16.49
C SER A 33 -24.11 -4.22 -16.95
N GLU A 34 -23.84 -4.23 -18.24
CA GLU A 34 -23.19 -3.06 -18.83
C GLU A 34 -24.02 -1.87 -18.37
N PRO A 35 -23.45 -0.91 -17.63
CA PRO A 35 -24.17 0.29 -17.29
C PRO A 35 -24.57 0.93 -18.63
N THR A 36 -25.87 1.04 -18.86
CA THR A 36 -26.42 1.81 -19.97
C THR A 36 -25.73 3.17 -19.98
N VAL A 37 -25.05 3.45 -21.09
CA VAL A 37 -24.16 4.60 -21.32
C VAL A 37 -24.98 5.93 -21.40
N GLU A 38 -26.06 6.11 -20.65
CA GLU A 38 -26.99 7.23 -20.87
C GLU A 38 -27.01 8.33 -19.81
N GLU A 39 -26.13 8.35 -18.79
CA GLU A 39 -26.02 9.51 -17.90
C GLU A 39 -24.57 9.97 -17.64
N THR A 40 -23.74 10.02 -18.64
CA THR A 40 -22.35 10.48 -18.48
C THR A 40 -22.18 11.96 -18.80
N GLY A 41 -22.66 12.84 -17.94
CA GLY A 41 -21.99 14.14 -17.80
C GLY A 41 -20.54 13.89 -17.35
N SER A 42 -19.59 14.70 -17.83
CA SER A 42 -18.17 14.59 -17.46
C SER A 42 -17.99 14.45 -15.95
N ALA A 43 -17.23 13.43 -15.49
CA ALA A 43 -16.82 13.29 -14.09
C ALA A 43 -15.88 14.41 -13.64
N PHE A 44 -15.20 15.04 -14.60
CA PHE A 44 -14.18 16.08 -14.39
C PHE A 44 -14.81 17.46 -14.32
N THR A 45 -15.57 17.73 -13.27
CA THR A 45 -16.17 19.05 -13.02
C THR A 45 -15.28 19.88 -12.08
N PRO A 46 -15.29 21.24 -12.20
CA PRO A 46 -14.51 22.10 -11.30
C PRO A 46 -14.84 21.88 -9.82
N ARG A 47 -16.13 21.62 -9.49
CA ARG A 47 -16.56 21.35 -8.11
C ARG A 47 -15.98 20.06 -7.56
N ALA A 48 -15.95 18.96 -8.35
CA ALA A 48 -15.38 17.70 -7.94
C ALA A 48 -13.85 17.81 -7.76
N PHE A 49 -13.19 18.54 -8.67
CA PHE A 49 -11.76 18.81 -8.58
C PHE A 49 -11.41 19.65 -7.34
N ALA A 50 -12.15 20.72 -7.07
CA ALA A 50 -11.95 21.56 -5.89
C ALA A 50 -12.18 20.79 -4.59
N LEU A 51 -13.26 20.00 -4.50
CA LEU A 51 -13.56 19.16 -3.34
C LEU A 51 -12.49 18.08 -3.15
N GLY A 52 -12.05 17.41 -4.23
CA GLY A 52 -10.98 16.43 -4.19
C GLY A 52 -9.66 17.03 -3.72
N THR A 53 -9.30 18.22 -4.18
CA THR A 53 -8.10 18.95 -3.75
C THR A 53 -8.18 19.33 -2.26
N PHE A 54 -9.31 19.84 -1.80
CA PHE A 54 -9.53 20.16 -0.39
C PHE A 54 -9.41 18.90 0.49
N LEU A 55 -10.06 17.80 0.11
CA LEU A 55 -10.00 16.57 0.89
C LEU A 55 -8.62 15.88 0.83
N ALA A 56 -7.89 16.04 -0.28
CA ALA A 56 -6.50 15.59 -0.36
C ALA A 56 -5.59 16.39 0.60
N ALA A 57 -5.78 17.71 0.72
CA ALA A 57 -5.10 18.55 1.70
C ALA A 57 -5.47 18.16 3.13
N PHE A 58 -6.77 17.94 3.38
CA PHE A 58 -7.26 17.48 4.68
C PHE A 58 -6.66 16.11 5.08
N ILE A 59 -6.55 15.16 4.15
CA ILE A 59 -5.85 13.89 4.38
C ILE A 59 -4.36 14.15 4.69
N GLY A 60 -3.69 15.02 3.92
CA GLY A 60 -2.28 15.36 4.14
C GLY A 60 -1.99 15.89 5.53
N GLY A 61 -2.68 16.92 5.96
CA GLY A 61 -2.49 17.57 7.26
C GLY A 61 -3.22 16.84 8.41
N GLY A 62 -4.51 16.53 8.22
CA GLY A 62 -5.35 15.96 9.27
C GLY A 62 -4.92 14.56 9.70
N ILE A 63 -4.45 13.71 8.78
CA ILE A 63 -3.92 12.38 9.15
C ILE A 63 -2.55 12.50 9.83
N ALA A 64 -1.70 13.44 9.41
CA ALA A 64 -0.46 13.71 10.12
C ALA A 64 -0.76 14.13 11.57
N TYR A 65 -1.67 15.09 11.78
CA TYR A 65 -2.11 15.55 13.10
C TYR A 65 -2.71 14.40 13.94
N SER A 66 -3.69 13.69 13.39
CA SER A 66 -4.40 12.63 14.13
C SER A 66 -3.52 11.43 14.49
N THR A 67 -2.56 11.08 13.63
CA THR A 67 -1.68 9.93 13.87
C THR A 67 -0.50 10.29 14.77
N LEU A 68 0.14 11.44 14.53
CA LEU A 68 1.38 11.80 15.25
C LEU A 68 1.07 12.45 16.59
N TYR A 69 0.16 13.42 16.64
CA TYR A 69 -0.13 14.19 17.86
C TYR A 69 -1.23 13.53 18.70
N LEU A 70 -2.45 13.35 18.16
CA LEU A 70 -3.53 12.68 18.91
C LEU A 70 -3.24 11.20 19.19
N GLN A 71 -2.29 10.61 18.46
CA GLN A 71 -1.93 9.19 18.57
C GLN A 71 -3.14 8.26 18.45
N GLY A 72 -4.14 8.67 17.69
CA GLY A 72 -5.38 7.95 17.46
C GLY A 72 -5.27 6.81 16.45
N SER A 73 -6.40 6.39 15.88
CA SER A 73 -6.46 5.31 14.89
C SER A 73 -5.71 5.64 13.60
N TYR A 74 -5.08 4.64 12.99
CA TYR A 74 -4.32 4.82 11.76
C TYR A 74 -5.22 4.94 10.53
N MET A 75 -5.42 6.18 10.03
CA MET A 75 -6.30 6.47 8.90
C MET A 75 -5.67 6.28 7.51
N ALA A 76 -4.33 6.16 7.42
CA ALA A 76 -3.63 6.10 6.11
C ALA A 76 -2.47 5.12 6.05
N LEU A 77 -2.35 4.17 6.99
CA LEU A 77 -1.20 3.26 7.00
C LEU A 77 -1.36 2.05 6.09
N GLY A 78 -2.56 1.58 5.80
CA GLY A 78 -2.78 0.41 4.96
C GLY A 78 -3.15 0.75 3.51
N PHE A 79 -3.18 -0.26 2.65
CA PHE A 79 -3.65 -0.14 1.26
C PHE A 79 -5.17 0.04 1.15
N SER A 80 -5.89 -0.24 2.23
CA SER A 80 -7.33 0.02 2.35
C SER A 80 -7.70 1.51 2.38
N THR A 81 -6.71 2.40 2.58
CA THR A 81 -6.90 3.86 2.61
C THR A 81 -8.10 4.28 3.47
N VAL A 82 -8.09 3.86 4.73
CA VAL A 82 -9.22 3.96 5.67
C VAL A 82 -9.84 5.35 5.73
N GLY A 83 -9.00 6.40 5.84
CA GLY A 83 -9.47 7.80 5.87
C GLY A 83 -10.26 8.18 4.62
N ALA A 84 -9.79 7.75 3.44
CA ALA A 84 -10.50 7.99 2.18
C ALA A 84 -11.85 7.25 2.13
N VAL A 85 -11.92 6.02 2.66
CA VAL A 85 -13.17 5.23 2.76
C VAL A 85 -14.15 5.90 3.73
N CYS A 86 -13.69 6.38 4.89
CA CYS A 86 -14.51 7.10 5.86
C CYS A 86 -15.10 8.40 5.27
N LEU A 87 -14.26 9.20 4.62
CA LEU A 87 -14.71 10.44 3.99
C LEU A 87 -15.67 10.17 2.82
N LEU A 88 -15.43 9.12 2.02
CA LEU A 88 -16.36 8.72 0.98
C LEU A 88 -17.71 8.26 1.57
N ALA A 89 -17.71 7.51 2.68
CA ALA A 89 -18.93 7.10 3.35
C ALA A 89 -19.73 8.29 3.87
N LEU A 90 -19.07 9.30 4.44
CA LEU A 90 -19.70 10.56 4.85
C LEU A 90 -20.25 11.35 3.65
N LEU A 91 -19.49 11.44 2.55
CA LEU A 91 -19.94 12.10 1.33
C LEU A 91 -21.17 11.42 0.72
N THR A 92 -21.15 10.10 0.59
CA THR A 92 -22.22 9.33 -0.08
C THR A 92 -23.42 9.06 0.84
N GLY A 93 -23.16 8.83 2.13
CA GLY A 93 -24.19 8.45 3.11
C GLY A 93 -24.88 9.64 3.77
N LEU A 94 -24.21 10.79 3.92
CA LEU A 94 -24.75 11.95 4.63
C LEU A 94 -24.79 13.20 3.75
N ILE A 95 -23.64 13.67 3.24
CA ILE A 95 -23.54 15.00 2.58
C ILE A 95 -24.33 15.02 1.27
N ASN A 96 -24.14 14.03 0.41
CA ASN A 96 -24.81 13.99 -0.90
C ASN A 96 -26.36 13.88 -0.80
N PRO A 97 -26.93 13.02 0.09
CA PRO A 97 -28.35 13.01 0.37
C PRO A 97 -28.87 14.33 0.94
N LEU A 98 -28.14 15.00 1.85
CA LEU A 98 -28.51 16.31 2.39
C LEU A 98 -28.54 17.40 1.31
N LEU A 99 -27.54 17.44 0.41
CA LEU A 99 -27.53 18.36 -0.72
C LEU A 99 -28.78 18.17 -1.60
N LYS A 100 -29.15 16.90 -1.90
CA LYS A 100 -30.37 16.60 -2.66
C LYS A 100 -31.65 17.00 -1.92
N LEU A 101 -31.67 16.90 -0.58
CA LEU A 101 -32.80 17.38 0.25
C LEU A 101 -32.95 18.90 0.20
N CYS A 102 -31.84 19.65 0.19
CA CYS A 102 -31.81 21.11 0.06
C CYS A 102 -32.10 21.60 -1.37
N GLY A 103 -32.48 20.72 -2.31
CA GLY A 103 -32.81 21.08 -3.69
C GLY A 103 -31.61 21.40 -4.56
N THR A 104 -30.38 21.17 -4.07
CA THR A 104 -29.15 21.34 -4.84
C THR A 104 -28.82 20.08 -5.64
N GLN A 105 -28.10 20.24 -6.76
CA GLN A 105 -27.60 19.10 -7.51
C GLN A 105 -26.51 18.39 -6.69
N GLY A 106 -26.83 17.20 -6.16
CA GLY A 106 -25.84 16.34 -5.52
C GLY A 106 -24.69 15.96 -6.47
N LEU A 107 -23.62 15.44 -5.90
CA LEU A 107 -22.48 14.92 -6.67
C LEU A 107 -22.89 13.66 -7.45
N ARG A 108 -22.49 13.57 -8.70
CA ARG A 108 -22.70 12.40 -9.56
C ARG A 108 -21.74 11.29 -9.17
N ARG A 109 -22.03 10.04 -9.57
CA ARG A 109 -21.15 8.88 -9.34
C ARG A 109 -19.72 9.11 -9.79
N GLY A 110 -19.53 9.61 -11.01
CA GLY A 110 -18.19 9.92 -11.54
C GLY A 110 -17.45 10.98 -10.74
N GLU A 111 -18.14 12.01 -10.25
CA GLU A 111 -17.55 13.06 -9.40
C GLU A 111 -17.11 12.50 -8.04
N LEU A 112 -17.93 11.66 -7.41
CA LEU A 112 -17.59 10.98 -6.15
C LEU A 112 -16.37 10.06 -6.30
N LEU A 113 -16.30 9.32 -7.41
CA LEU A 113 -15.15 8.46 -7.71
C LEU A 113 -13.89 9.27 -8.00
N LEU A 114 -13.98 10.41 -8.69
CA LEU A 114 -12.84 11.31 -8.91
C LEU A 114 -12.32 11.85 -7.57
N VAL A 115 -13.20 12.33 -6.71
CA VAL A 115 -12.85 12.80 -5.35
C VAL A 115 -12.18 11.68 -4.56
N TYR A 116 -12.73 10.45 -4.62
CA TYR A 116 -12.16 9.31 -3.94
C TYR A 116 -10.77 8.94 -4.46
N VAL A 117 -10.56 8.95 -5.78
CA VAL A 117 -9.23 8.72 -6.37
C VAL A 117 -8.21 9.74 -5.86
N MET A 118 -8.58 11.03 -5.79
CA MET A 118 -7.69 12.07 -5.25
C MET A 118 -7.34 11.80 -3.79
N MET A 119 -8.30 11.38 -2.97
CA MET A 119 -8.07 11.00 -1.58
C MET A 119 -7.16 9.76 -1.45
N VAL A 120 -7.36 8.74 -2.28
CA VAL A 120 -6.53 7.52 -2.30
C VAL A 120 -5.08 7.84 -2.68
N MET A 121 -4.87 8.75 -3.64
CA MET A 121 -3.52 9.17 -4.04
C MET A 121 -2.82 10.01 -2.98
N ALA A 122 -3.56 10.77 -2.17
CA ALA A 122 -3.05 11.56 -1.05
C ALA A 122 -2.67 10.68 0.16
N SER A 123 -3.38 9.56 0.40
CA SER A 123 -3.27 8.74 1.61
C SER A 123 -1.84 8.23 1.94
N PRO A 124 -0.99 7.75 1.00
CA PRO A 124 0.34 7.24 1.34
C PRO A 124 1.35 8.32 1.73
N ILE A 125 1.02 9.61 1.54
CA ILE A 125 1.97 10.71 1.64
C ILE A 125 2.29 11.07 3.11
N PRO A 126 1.33 11.36 4.02
CA PRO A 126 1.64 12.02 5.28
C PRO A 126 2.52 11.16 6.21
N ILE A 127 2.15 9.91 6.45
CA ILE A 127 2.80 9.09 7.47
C ILE A 127 3.90 8.21 6.88
N VAL A 128 3.63 7.55 5.75
CA VAL A 128 4.59 6.59 5.19
C VAL A 128 5.74 7.28 4.48
N PHE A 129 5.54 8.49 3.97
CA PHE A 129 6.57 9.23 3.23
C PHE A 129 7.04 10.50 3.94
N THR A 130 6.17 11.51 4.14
CA THR A 130 6.58 12.85 4.64
C THR A 130 7.12 12.78 6.07
N SER A 131 6.48 12.03 6.97
CA SER A 131 6.97 11.87 8.35
C SER A 131 8.36 11.24 8.39
N LYS A 132 8.63 10.26 7.52
CA LYS A 132 9.95 9.62 7.44
C LYS A 132 11.02 10.53 6.87
N ILE A 133 10.76 11.21 5.74
CA ILE A 133 11.76 12.07 5.12
C ILE A 133 12.20 13.16 6.10
N ILE A 134 11.23 13.87 6.72
CA ILE A 134 11.54 14.97 7.63
C ILE A 134 12.34 14.46 8.86
N SER A 135 11.88 13.38 9.51
CA SER A 135 12.57 12.85 10.69
C SER A 135 13.95 12.28 10.38
N GLN A 136 14.13 11.58 9.25
CA GLN A 136 15.42 11.00 8.89
C GLN A 136 16.44 12.03 8.38
N LEU A 137 16.00 13.17 7.83
CA LEU A 137 16.91 14.25 7.45
C LEU A 137 17.57 14.93 8.66
N ALA A 138 16.89 15.01 9.80
CA ALA A 138 17.44 15.61 11.02
C ALA A 138 18.18 14.58 11.91
N ALA A 139 17.86 13.29 11.77
CA ALA A 139 18.35 12.23 12.67
C ALA A 139 19.88 12.12 12.77
N PRO A 140 20.70 12.17 11.69
CA PRO A 140 22.15 12.04 11.82
C PRO A 140 22.79 13.09 12.72
N PHE A 141 22.22 14.29 12.76
CA PHE A 141 22.75 15.40 13.54
C PHE A 141 22.32 15.37 15.00
N TYR A 142 21.09 14.94 15.26
CA TYR A 142 20.55 14.85 16.61
C TYR A 142 21.11 13.66 17.40
N TYR A 143 21.19 12.47 16.78
CA TYR A 143 21.64 11.24 17.44
C TYR A 143 23.16 11.05 17.44
N ALA A 144 23.93 12.03 16.94
CA ALA A 144 25.38 12.01 17.02
C ALA A 144 25.86 12.21 18.47
N THR A 145 26.60 11.23 18.99
CA THR A 145 27.22 11.28 20.33
C THR A 145 28.72 10.99 20.24
N PRO A 146 29.52 11.35 21.26
CA PRO A 146 30.93 10.99 21.28
C PRO A 146 31.18 9.48 21.17
N GLU A 147 30.27 8.62 21.68
CA GLU A 147 30.41 7.16 21.69
C GLU A 147 30.17 6.55 20.32
N ASN A 148 29.24 7.09 19.51
CA ASN A 148 28.96 6.59 18.19
C ASN A 148 29.79 7.22 17.08
N ASP A 149 30.49 8.32 17.39
CA ASP A 149 31.41 9.01 16.49
C ASP A 149 30.82 9.37 15.11
N TRP A 150 29.51 9.65 15.04
CA TRP A 150 28.86 10.00 13.76
C TRP A 150 29.36 11.29 13.16
N GLN A 151 29.93 12.19 13.99
CA GLN A 151 30.54 13.43 13.52
C GLN A 151 31.71 13.18 12.57
N SER A 152 32.51 12.14 12.80
CA SER A 152 33.63 11.76 11.94
C SER A 152 33.25 10.70 10.90
N LEU A 153 32.37 9.74 11.25
CA LEU A 153 32.03 8.59 10.39
C LEU A 153 30.91 8.89 9.38
N ILE A 154 29.94 9.74 9.72
CA ILE A 154 28.73 9.93 8.90
C ILE A 154 28.64 11.35 8.34
N HIS A 155 28.82 12.39 9.16
CA HIS A 155 28.61 13.78 8.73
C HIS A 155 29.47 14.23 7.54
N PRO A 156 30.75 13.83 7.39
CA PRO A 156 31.56 14.22 6.26
C PRO A 156 31.03 13.73 4.90
N HIS A 157 30.26 12.64 4.93
CA HIS A 157 29.71 11.98 3.74
C HIS A 157 28.31 12.44 3.37
N ILE A 158 27.67 13.33 4.18
CA ILE A 158 26.38 13.91 3.87
C ILE A 158 26.57 15.18 3.04
N PRO A 159 26.02 15.28 1.81
CA PRO A 159 26.08 16.50 1.00
C PRO A 159 25.43 17.69 1.72
N HIS A 160 26.00 18.90 1.54
CA HIS A 160 25.51 20.12 2.23
C HIS A 160 24.07 20.52 1.90
N TRP A 161 23.62 20.17 0.71
CA TRP A 161 22.29 20.50 0.20
C TRP A 161 21.22 19.50 0.60
N MET A 162 21.61 18.32 1.11
CA MET A 162 20.72 17.18 1.29
C MET A 162 19.94 17.21 2.61
N MET A 163 20.55 17.79 3.67
CA MET A 163 20.01 17.76 5.03
C MET A 163 20.24 19.09 5.75
N PRO A 164 19.36 19.50 6.70
CA PRO A 164 19.60 20.66 7.57
C PRO A 164 20.77 20.35 8.51
N ARG A 165 21.77 21.23 8.55
CA ARG A 165 23.03 20.97 9.28
C ARG A 165 23.18 21.69 10.62
N GLN A 166 22.32 22.65 10.91
CA GLN A 166 22.42 23.37 12.18
C GLN A 166 21.97 22.48 13.33
N LEU A 167 22.88 22.15 14.23
CA LEU A 167 22.64 21.27 15.39
C LEU A 167 21.47 21.78 16.25
N GLY A 168 21.35 23.10 16.43
CA GLY A 168 20.24 23.70 17.17
C GLY A 168 18.88 23.41 16.53
N ASP A 169 18.79 23.50 15.18
CA ASP A 169 17.52 23.23 14.49
C ASP A 169 17.11 21.76 14.61
N ALA A 170 18.07 20.81 14.57
CA ALA A 170 17.81 19.41 14.78
C ALA A 170 17.39 19.10 16.23
N GLN A 171 18.02 19.73 17.22
CA GLN A 171 17.66 19.59 18.62
C GLN A 171 16.25 20.07 18.87
N PHE A 172 15.91 21.28 18.44
CA PHE A 172 14.59 21.85 18.61
C PHE A 172 13.50 21.07 17.86
N PHE A 173 13.83 20.51 16.70
CA PHE A 173 12.92 19.62 15.98
C PHE A 173 12.57 18.37 16.80
N PHE A 174 13.55 17.76 17.47
CA PHE A 174 13.32 16.53 18.23
C PHE A 174 12.76 16.78 19.64
N GLU A 175 13.20 17.84 20.33
CA GLU A 175 12.85 18.11 21.73
C GLU A 175 11.64 19.05 21.87
N GLY A 176 11.39 19.90 20.84
CA GLY A 176 10.34 20.93 20.86
C GLY A 176 10.79 22.22 21.53
N MET A 177 10.08 23.29 21.28
CA MET A 177 10.33 24.62 21.86
C MET A 177 9.09 25.23 22.54
N GLY A 178 7.93 24.58 22.45
CA GLY A 178 6.67 25.08 22.97
C GLY A 178 5.94 26.06 22.02
N ALA A 179 4.80 26.58 22.47
CA ALA A 179 3.82 27.28 21.62
C ALA A 179 4.27 28.65 21.06
N ASP A 180 5.25 29.32 21.68
CA ASP A 180 5.71 30.65 21.26
C ASP A 180 6.77 30.64 20.15
N TYR A 181 6.97 29.48 19.53
CA TYR A 181 8.06 29.29 18.58
C TYR A 181 7.58 29.25 17.11
N ALA A 182 8.38 29.83 16.23
CA ALA A 182 8.15 29.77 14.78
C ALA A 182 9.10 28.76 14.09
N VAL A 183 8.55 27.91 13.23
CA VAL A 183 9.33 26.93 12.45
C VAL A 183 10.46 27.63 11.67
N PRO A 184 11.74 27.19 11.77
CA PRO A 184 12.86 27.77 11.03
C PRO A 184 12.85 27.31 9.56
N TRP A 185 11.89 27.79 8.78
CA TRP A 185 11.70 27.39 7.38
C TRP A 185 12.97 27.49 6.53
N LYS A 186 13.83 28.48 6.79
CA LYS A 186 15.09 28.68 6.04
C LYS A 186 16.02 27.50 6.15
N ALA A 187 16.06 26.80 7.29
CA ALA A 187 16.89 25.62 7.49
C ALA A 187 16.37 24.43 6.67
N TRP A 188 15.06 24.31 6.50
CA TRP A 188 14.44 23.18 5.82
C TRP A 188 14.27 23.35 4.32
N LEU A 189 14.04 24.61 3.85
CA LEU A 189 13.70 24.88 2.44
C LEU A 189 14.74 24.35 1.45
N LEU A 190 16.04 24.49 1.75
CA LEU A 190 17.09 24.00 0.87
C LEU A 190 17.04 22.47 0.75
N ALA A 191 16.99 21.77 1.87
CA ALA A 191 16.93 20.31 1.87
C ALA A 191 15.64 19.80 1.21
N LEU A 192 14.49 20.35 1.57
CA LEU A 192 13.21 19.98 0.97
C LEU A 192 13.18 20.25 -0.54
N ALA A 193 13.68 21.40 -1.01
CA ALA A 193 13.78 21.72 -2.42
C ALA A 193 14.72 20.76 -3.19
N ALA A 194 15.85 20.42 -2.58
CA ALA A 194 16.80 19.50 -3.17
C ALA A 194 16.27 18.06 -3.33
N TRP A 195 15.34 17.64 -2.47
CA TRP A 195 14.68 16.35 -2.59
C TRP A 195 13.56 16.32 -3.63
N GLN A 196 12.98 17.48 -4.03
CA GLN A 196 11.84 17.52 -4.96
C GLN A 196 12.10 16.83 -6.30
N PRO A 197 13.23 17.01 -6.98
CA PRO A 197 13.49 16.30 -8.25
C PRO A 197 13.43 14.79 -8.11
N PHE A 198 13.97 14.23 -7.01
CA PHE A 198 13.92 12.81 -6.73
C PHE A 198 12.48 12.34 -6.41
N VAL A 199 11.80 13.04 -5.50
CA VAL A 199 10.45 12.70 -5.02
C VAL A 199 9.43 12.71 -6.16
N TRP A 200 9.43 13.79 -6.96
CA TRP A 200 8.52 13.89 -8.11
C TRP A 200 8.84 12.85 -9.17
N SER A 201 10.12 12.61 -9.47
CA SER A 201 10.51 11.56 -10.41
C SER A 201 10.05 10.18 -9.91
N LEU A 202 10.21 9.88 -8.64
CA LEU A 202 9.76 8.63 -8.03
C LEU A 202 8.24 8.42 -8.20
N PHE A 203 7.43 9.43 -7.85
CA PHE A 203 5.98 9.30 -7.93
C PHE A 203 5.48 9.26 -9.38
N LEU A 204 6.03 10.08 -10.27
CA LEU A 204 5.67 10.09 -11.69
C LEU A 204 6.07 8.77 -12.38
N VAL A 205 7.23 8.22 -12.05
CA VAL A 205 7.68 6.91 -12.55
C VAL A 205 6.74 5.80 -12.04
N MET A 206 6.32 5.83 -10.77
CA MET A 206 5.34 4.89 -10.23
C MET A 206 4.00 4.96 -10.97
N ILE A 207 3.50 6.16 -11.26
CA ILE A 207 2.26 6.35 -12.04
C ILE A 207 2.46 5.84 -13.47
N ALA A 208 3.56 6.18 -14.13
CA ALA A 208 3.85 5.77 -15.49
C ALA A 208 3.95 4.23 -15.64
N ILE A 209 4.58 3.54 -14.68
CA ILE A 209 4.62 2.07 -14.63
C ILE A 209 3.20 1.51 -14.57
N MET A 210 2.33 2.08 -13.74
CA MET A 210 0.95 1.60 -13.61
C MET A 210 0.12 1.88 -14.85
N VAL A 211 0.32 3.00 -15.54
CA VAL A 211 -0.32 3.27 -16.84
C VAL A 211 0.08 2.22 -17.88
N VAL A 212 1.39 1.91 -17.95
CA VAL A 212 1.90 0.88 -18.86
C VAL A 212 1.32 -0.50 -18.55
N LEU A 213 1.18 -0.85 -17.27
CA LEU A 213 0.69 -2.17 -16.84
C LEU A 213 -0.84 -2.28 -16.73
N ARG A 214 -1.58 -1.14 -16.75
CA ARG A 214 -3.03 -1.11 -16.55
C ARG A 214 -3.77 -2.11 -17.46
N ARG A 215 -3.57 -1.99 -18.77
CA ARG A 215 -4.24 -2.84 -19.76
C ARG A 215 -3.92 -4.31 -19.57
N GLN A 216 -2.66 -4.61 -19.23
CA GLN A 216 -2.24 -5.98 -18.95
C GLN A 216 -2.97 -6.55 -17.73
N TRP A 217 -3.05 -5.81 -16.63
CA TRP A 217 -3.62 -6.31 -15.38
C TRP A 217 -5.15 -6.28 -15.34
N ILE A 218 -5.75 -5.22 -15.90
CA ILE A 218 -7.22 -5.04 -15.84
C ILE A 218 -7.93 -5.78 -16.97
N ASP A 219 -7.45 -5.63 -18.21
CA ASP A 219 -8.17 -6.11 -19.37
C ASP A 219 -7.72 -7.53 -19.77
N ASN A 220 -6.41 -7.83 -19.78
CA ASN A 220 -5.88 -9.13 -20.19
C ASN A 220 -5.91 -10.16 -19.05
N GLU A 221 -5.34 -9.85 -17.88
CA GLU A 221 -5.24 -10.78 -16.74
C GLU A 221 -6.49 -10.73 -15.83
N ARG A 222 -7.29 -9.69 -15.93
CA ARG A 222 -8.54 -9.48 -15.16
C ARG A 222 -8.35 -9.67 -13.65
N LEU A 223 -7.35 -8.97 -13.09
CA LEU A 223 -7.11 -8.98 -11.66
C LEU A 223 -8.34 -8.45 -10.89
N VAL A 224 -8.60 -8.99 -9.70
CA VAL A 224 -9.86 -8.80 -8.97
C VAL A 224 -10.00 -7.44 -8.30
N TYR A 225 -8.89 -6.85 -7.83
CA TYR A 225 -8.87 -5.60 -7.07
C TYR A 225 -9.88 -5.57 -5.90
N PRO A 226 -9.75 -6.42 -4.89
CA PRO A 226 -10.76 -6.56 -3.83
C PRO A 226 -11.02 -5.27 -3.05
N LEU A 227 -10.00 -4.42 -2.85
CA LEU A 227 -10.13 -3.16 -2.10
C LEU A 227 -11.04 -2.14 -2.78
N VAL A 228 -11.18 -2.22 -4.10
CA VAL A 228 -12.03 -1.32 -4.91
C VAL A 228 -13.52 -1.65 -4.78
N GLN A 229 -13.87 -2.84 -4.29
CA GLN A 229 -15.27 -3.28 -4.19
C GLN A 229 -16.10 -2.43 -3.23
N VAL A 230 -15.51 -1.96 -2.13
CA VAL A 230 -16.21 -1.14 -1.13
C VAL A 230 -16.59 0.24 -1.69
N PRO A 231 -15.67 1.06 -2.24
CA PRO A 231 -16.04 2.35 -2.84
C PRO A 231 -17.00 2.22 -4.03
N LEU A 232 -16.86 1.18 -4.84
CA LEU A 232 -17.81 0.93 -5.94
C LEU A 232 -19.24 0.67 -5.43
N ALA A 233 -19.37 -0.12 -4.37
CA ALA A 233 -20.68 -0.38 -3.75
C ALA A 233 -21.29 0.87 -3.12
N MET A 234 -20.49 1.71 -2.47
CA MET A 234 -20.95 2.96 -1.84
C MET A 234 -21.37 4.02 -2.85
N THR A 235 -20.77 4.02 -4.05
CA THR A 235 -21.08 4.99 -5.10
C THR A 235 -22.07 4.49 -6.16
N ALA A 236 -22.48 3.21 -6.09
CA ALA A 236 -23.48 2.66 -6.99
C ALA A 236 -24.78 3.45 -6.88
N MET A 237 -25.27 4.00 -7.98
CA MET A 237 -26.56 4.68 -8.03
C MET A 237 -27.67 3.65 -8.30
N GLY A 238 -28.83 3.80 -7.63
CA GLY A 238 -30.03 3.07 -7.98
C GLY A 238 -30.68 3.63 -9.25
N GLU A 239 -31.65 2.92 -9.79
CA GLU A 239 -32.48 3.40 -10.90
C GLU A 239 -33.30 4.63 -10.46
N GLY A 240 -33.19 5.73 -11.22
CA GLY A 240 -34.00 6.95 -11.03
C GLY A 240 -33.47 7.97 -10.04
N THR A 241 -34.36 8.80 -9.48
CA THR A 241 -34.07 9.95 -8.59
C THR A 241 -33.78 9.55 -7.14
N GLU A 242 -33.25 8.37 -6.89
CA GLU A 242 -33.02 7.89 -5.53
C GLU A 242 -32.02 8.78 -4.76
N ARG A 243 -32.39 9.15 -3.53
CA ARG A 243 -31.56 10.00 -2.65
C ARG A 243 -30.37 9.24 -2.08
N TRP A 244 -30.58 7.96 -1.75
CA TRP A 244 -29.60 7.09 -1.10
C TRP A 244 -29.11 5.99 -2.06
N PRO A 245 -27.82 5.72 -2.14
CA PRO A 245 -27.33 4.54 -2.83
C PRO A 245 -27.98 3.26 -2.30
N PRO A 246 -28.23 2.24 -3.16
CA PRO A 246 -28.83 0.96 -2.75
C PRO A 246 -28.06 0.27 -1.63
N PHE A 247 -26.75 0.50 -1.58
CA PHE A 247 -25.87 0.01 -0.52
C PHE A 247 -26.38 0.37 0.89
N PHE A 248 -26.76 1.64 1.13
CA PHE A 248 -27.25 2.10 2.44
C PHE A 248 -28.69 1.69 2.76
N LYS A 249 -29.42 1.12 1.79
CA LYS A 249 -30.76 0.55 2.00
C LYS A 249 -30.72 -0.93 2.41
N ASN A 250 -29.55 -1.58 2.29
CA ASN A 250 -29.42 -3.01 2.53
C ASN A 250 -29.40 -3.33 4.03
N ARG A 251 -30.35 -4.14 4.50
CA ARG A 251 -30.46 -4.55 5.92
C ARG A 251 -29.23 -5.33 6.40
N GLY A 252 -28.67 -6.20 5.53
CA GLY A 252 -27.48 -6.98 5.87
C GLY A 252 -26.27 -6.08 6.16
N MET A 253 -26.10 -4.99 5.39
CA MET A 253 -25.08 -3.98 5.64
C MET A 253 -25.22 -3.36 7.03
N TRP A 254 -26.45 -2.94 7.40
CA TRP A 254 -26.68 -2.35 8.71
C TRP A 254 -26.46 -3.30 9.87
N VAL A 255 -26.79 -4.60 9.72
CA VAL A 255 -26.49 -5.61 10.75
C VAL A 255 -24.98 -5.71 10.97
N GLY A 256 -24.18 -5.81 9.89
CA GLY A 256 -22.72 -5.82 9.98
C GLY A 256 -22.17 -4.51 10.58
N PHE A 257 -22.73 -3.39 10.15
CA PHE A 257 -22.34 -2.06 10.67
C PHE A 257 -22.58 -1.94 12.18
N VAL A 258 -23.77 -2.23 12.64
CA VAL A 258 -24.13 -2.11 14.08
C VAL A 258 -23.27 -3.03 14.93
N LEU A 259 -23.02 -4.26 14.49
CA LEU A 259 -22.18 -5.21 15.22
C LEU A 259 -20.76 -4.66 15.46
N ALA A 260 -20.11 -4.19 14.39
CA ALA A 260 -18.75 -3.65 14.50
C ALA A 260 -18.72 -2.27 15.16
N ALA A 261 -19.70 -1.40 14.86
CA ALA A 261 -19.79 -0.06 15.44
C ALA A 261 -20.04 -0.09 16.96
N THR A 262 -20.87 -1.03 17.45
CA THR A 262 -21.09 -1.19 18.90
C THR A 262 -19.77 -1.49 19.60
N TRP A 263 -18.99 -2.47 19.14
CA TRP A 263 -17.70 -2.77 19.75
C TRP A 263 -16.74 -1.58 19.68
N SER A 264 -16.60 -0.97 18.51
CA SER A 264 -15.71 0.16 18.28
C SER A 264 -16.06 1.38 19.13
N THR A 265 -17.37 1.64 19.30
CA THR A 265 -17.87 2.73 20.16
C THR A 265 -17.61 2.44 21.64
N LEU A 266 -17.89 1.22 22.10
CA LEU A 266 -17.60 0.82 23.48
C LEU A 266 -16.11 0.93 23.81
N HIS A 267 -15.24 0.49 22.86
CA HIS A 267 -13.81 0.64 23.03
C HIS A 267 -13.38 2.11 23.06
N GLY A 268 -13.88 2.95 22.18
CA GLY A 268 -13.59 4.39 22.19
C GLY A 268 -14.09 5.10 23.45
N LEU A 269 -15.25 4.70 23.98
CA LEU A 269 -15.76 5.21 25.23
C LEU A 269 -14.95 4.78 26.45
N HIS A 270 -14.22 3.66 26.38
CA HIS A 270 -13.33 3.24 27.45
C HIS A 270 -12.24 4.29 27.79
N ALA A 271 -11.75 5.06 26.79
CA ALA A 271 -10.81 6.14 27.02
C ALA A 271 -11.38 7.25 27.93
N TYR A 272 -12.69 7.44 27.89
CA TYR A 272 -13.40 8.48 28.68
C TYR A 272 -14.02 7.94 29.98
N PHE A 273 -14.45 6.70 29.96
CA PHE A 273 -15.13 6.03 31.08
C PHE A 273 -14.48 4.67 31.37
N PRO A 274 -13.22 4.64 31.87
CA PRO A 274 -12.47 3.39 32.00
C PRO A 274 -13.11 2.40 32.98
N GLU A 275 -13.77 2.88 34.03
CA GLU A 275 -14.44 2.01 35.00
C GLU A 275 -15.80 1.48 34.49
N GLY A 276 -16.51 2.26 33.66
CA GLY A 276 -17.82 1.88 33.13
C GLY A 276 -17.77 0.86 32.00
N VAL A 277 -16.67 0.79 31.26
CA VAL A 277 -16.53 -0.03 30.05
C VAL A 277 -15.25 -0.90 30.10
N GLN A 278 -14.96 -1.48 31.25
CA GLN A 278 -13.74 -2.27 31.50
C GLN A 278 -13.54 -3.45 30.52
N PHE A 279 -14.63 -4.09 30.07
CA PHE A 279 -14.60 -5.24 29.17
C PHE A 279 -14.12 -4.90 27.74
N ALA A 280 -14.16 -3.62 27.34
CA ALA A 280 -13.72 -3.15 26.03
C ALA A 280 -12.31 -2.51 26.07
N ARG A 281 -11.44 -2.95 26.96
CA ARG A 281 -10.11 -2.41 27.19
C ARG A 281 -9.15 -2.56 25.99
N GLY A 282 -9.31 -3.59 25.18
CA GLY A 282 -8.44 -3.87 24.05
C GLY A 282 -8.96 -3.33 22.72
N VAL A 283 -8.07 -2.83 21.86
CA VAL A 283 -8.37 -2.45 20.46
C VAL A 283 -9.01 -3.62 19.70
N ASP A 284 -8.53 -4.82 19.95
CA ASP A 284 -8.99 -6.04 19.33
C ASP A 284 -10.08 -6.68 20.19
N LEU A 285 -11.16 -7.19 19.56
CA LEU A 285 -12.22 -7.92 20.27
C LEU A 285 -11.65 -9.14 21.00
N PHE A 286 -10.66 -9.77 20.40
CA PHE A 286 -9.96 -10.92 20.95
C PHE A 286 -8.48 -10.82 20.58
N HIS A 287 -7.61 -10.94 21.59
CA HIS A 287 -6.15 -10.93 21.40
C HIS A 287 -5.52 -11.97 22.33
N GLN A 288 -4.92 -12.99 21.76
CA GLN A 288 -4.20 -14.03 22.50
C GLN A 288 -2.91 -14.39 21.79
N GLU A 289 -1.84 -14.50 22.57
CA GLU A 289 -0.54 -15.01 22.11
C GLU A 289 -0.38 -16.48 22.50
N LEU A 290 -0.14 -17.33 21.51
CA LEU A 290 0.21 -18.71 21.72
C LEU A 290 1.69 -18.94 21.44
N SER A 291 2.43 -19.36 22.46
CA SER A 291 3.82 -19.76 22.29
C SER A 291 3.89 -21.17 21.70
N ILE A 292 4.56 -21.30 20.56
CA ILE A 292 4.77 -22.58 19.86
C ILE A 292 6.27 -22.92 19.79
N MET A 293 6.61 -24.13 19.36
CA MET A 293 8.01 -24.56 19.15
C MET A 293 8.90 -24.27 20.38
N ARG A 294 8.49 -24.72 21.57
CA ARG A 294 9.18 -24.49 22.86
C ARG A 294 9.35 -22.99 23.22
N GLY A 295 8.43 -22.14 22.81
CA GLY A 295 8.48 -20.70 23.07
C GLY A 295 9.33 -19.88 22.11
N THR A 296 9.94 -20.49 21.10
CA THR A 296 10.79 -19.79 20.12
C THR A 296 10.01 -19.02 19.05
N SER A 297 8.73 -19.35 18.86
CA SER A 297 7.85 -18.64 17.95
C SER A 297 6.50 -18.36 18.63
N LYS A 298 5.85 -17.27 18.25
CA LYS A 298 4.56 -16.85 18.76
C LYS A 298 3.52 -16.79 17.64
N LEU A 299 2.34 -17.33 17.91
CA LEU A 299 1.16 -17.16 17.06
C LEU A 299 0.20 -16.17 17.72
N TYR A 300 -0.15 -15.14 17.00
CA TYR A 300 -1.10 -14.13 17.46
C TYR A 300 -2.50 -14.47 16.96
N ILE A 301 -3.44 -14.72 17.86
CA ILE A 301 -4.85 -14.92 17.55
C ILE A 301 -5.55 -13.60 17.85
N ILE A 302 -5.82 -12.83 16.79
CA ILE A 302 -6.37 -11.48 16.88
C ILE A 302 -7.60 -11.39 15.99
N PHE A 303 -8.69 -10.80 16.52
CA PHE A 303 -9.91 -10.62 15.75
C PHE A 303 -10.24 -9.14 15.56
N ARG A 304 -10.39 -8.73 14.29
CA ARG A 304 -10.75 -7.37 13.86
C ARG A 304 -11.84 -7.41 12.80
N PHE A 305 -12.91 -6.66 13.00
CA PHE A 305 -14.07 -6.68 12.10
C PHE A 305 -13.75 -6.18 10.70
N HIS A 306 -13.06 -5.04 10.56
CA HIS A 306 -12.73 -4.48 9.26
C HIS A 306 -11.79 -5.38 8.45
N ILE A 307 -10.82 -6.02 9.12
CA ILE A 307 -9.89 -6.95 8.48
C ILE A 307 -10.63 -8.19 7.97
N LEU A 308 -11.49 -8.78 8.80
CA LEU A 308 -12.36 -9.89 8.39
C LEU A 308 -13.22 -9.48 7.17
N GLY A 309 -13.78 -8.25 7.21
CA GLY A 309 -14.58 -7.70 6.12
C GLY A 309 -13.80 -7.61 4.80
N PHE A 310 -12.61 -7.02 4.80
CA PHE A 310 -11.78 -6.92 3.59
C PHE A 310 -11.38 -8.30 3.05
N PHE A 311 -10.97 -9.23 3.93
CA PHE A 311 -10.51 -10.55 3.51
C PHE A 311 -11.61 -11.46 2.96
N TYR A 312 -12.88 -11.19 3.26
CA TYR A 312 -13.99 -11.91 2.66
C TYR A 312 -14.08 -11.70 1.13
N PHE A 313 -13.57 -10.59 0.61
CA PHE A 313 -13.55 -10.30 -0.83
C PHE A 313 -12.40 -10.97 -1.58
N LEU A 314 -11.38 -11.51 -0.90
CA LEU A 314 -10.26 -12.20 -1.52
C LEU A 314 -10.70 -13.47 -2.24
N LYS A 315 -9.95 -13.86 -3.28
CA LYS A 315 -10.10 -15.21 -3.87
C LYS A 315 -9.81 -16.27 -2.81
N THR A 316 -10.61 -17.33 -2.79
CA THR A 316 -10.51 -18.40 -1.77
C THR A 316 -9.12 -19.05 -1.71
N GLU A 317 -8.49 -19.28 -2.88
CA GLU A 317 -7.16 -19.85 -2.99
C GLU A 317 -6.07 -18.90 -2.45
N VAL A 318 -6.20 -17.61 -2.68
CA VAL A 318 -5.25 -16.60 -2.19
C VAL A 318 -5.37 -16.50 -0.66
N ALA A 319 -6.60 -16.40 -0.14
CA ALA A 319 -6.83 -16.35 1.30
C ALA A 319 -6.29 -17.60 2.00
N LEU A 320 -6.54 -18.81 1.45
CA LEU A 320 -5.96 -20.05 1.94
C LEU A 320 -4.44 -19.98 2.02
N SER A 321 -3.81 -19.54 0.95
CA SER A 321 -2.35 -19.56 0.83
C SER A 321 -1.68 -18.60 1.80
N LEU A 322 -2.26 -17.42 2.02
CA LEU A 322 -1.69 -16.41 2.91
C LEU A 322 -1.60 -16.91 4.35
N TRP A 323 -2.67 -17.48 4.91
CA TRP A 323 -2.61 -17.98 6.28
C TRP A 323 -1.82 -19.28 6.41
N VAL A 324 -1.86 -20.19 5.41
CA VAL A 324 -1.06 -21.44 5.43
C VAL A 324 0.43 -21.10 5.40
N PHE A 325 0.87 -20.23 4.48
CA PHE A 325 2.29 -19.85 4.42
C PHE A 325 2.75 -19.06 5.64
N ASN A 326 1.86 -18.31 6.30
CA ASN A 326 2.20 -17.68 7.57
C ASN A 326 2.44 -18.73 8.66
N LEU A 327 1.58 -19.74 8.81
CA LEU A 327 1.78 -20.79 9.80
C LEU A 327 3.07 -21.59 9.50
N LEU A 328 3.31 -21.94 8.24
CA LEU A 328 4.54 -22.61 7.83
C LEU A 328 5.79 -21.77 8.13
N ALA A 329 5.73 -20.47 7.90
CA ALA A 329 6.83 -19.55 8.20
C ALA A 329 7.11 -19.46 9.70
N ASN A 330 6.08 -19.48 10.55
CA ASN A 330 6.22 -19.49 12.00
C ASN A 330 6.84 -20.78 12.51
N VAL A 331 6.42 -21.95 11.97
CA VAL A 331 7.04 -23.23 12.29
C VAL A 331 8.50 -23.26 11.85
N LEU A 332 8.81 -22.79 10.64
CA LEU A 332 10.19 -22.74 10.14
C LEU A 332 11.07 -21.79 10.97
N ARG A 333 10.53 -20.64 11.38
CA ARG A 333 11.22 -19.67 12.27
C ARG A 333 11.56 -20.31 13.61
N GLY A 334 10.60 -21.03 14.21
CA GLY A 334 10.81 -21.76 15.44
C GLY A 334 11.83 -22.90 15.30
N ALA A 335 11.80 -23.64 14.17
CA ALA A 335 12.77 -24.67 13.87
C ALA A 335 14.20 -24.11 13.74
N PHE A 336 14.38 -23.00 13.03
CA PHE A 336 15.67 -22.32 12.92
C PHE A 336 16.20 -21.91 14.29
N ALA A 337 15.35 -21.36 15.16
CA ALA A 337 15.75 -20.99 16.51
C ALA A 337 16.17 -22.20 17.36
N ILE A 338 15.46 -23.33 17.27
CA ILE A 338 15.81 -24.56 18.00
C ILE A 338 17.12 -25.18 17.49
N LEU A 339 17.34 -25.13 16.18
CA LEU A 339 18.55 -25.66 15.56
C LEU A 339 19.78 -24.77 15.74
N GLY A 340 19.63 -23.58 16.38
CA GLY A 340 20.70 -22.64 16.54
C GLY A 340 21.13 -21.97 15.22
N VAL A 341 20.30 -22.05 14.18
CA VAL A 341 20.49 -21.31 12.93
C VAL A 341 20.19 -19.84 13.25
N GLY A 342 21.19 -19.17 13.81
CA GLY A 342 21.07 -17.85 14.36
C GLY A 342 20.81 -16.76 13.31
N ASN A 343 20.56 -15.56 13.79
CA ASN A 343 20.52 -14.36 12.98
C ASN A 343 21.92 -14.13 12.37
N THR A 344 22.07 -14.58 11.18
CA THR A 344 23.16 -14.32 10.25
C THR A 344 23.27 -12.80 9.97
N PRO A 345 24.28 -12.32 9.26
CA PRO A 345 24.52 -10.89 9.09
C PRO A 345 23.24 -10.09 8.87
N SER A 346 23.05 -9.06 9.68
CA SER A 346 21.89 -8.20 9.60
C SER A 346 21.80 -7.57 8.21
N LEU A 347 20.62 -7.58 7.60
CA LEU A 347 20.32 -6.83 6.38
C LEU A 347 19.86 -5.38 6.68
N GLY A 348 19.99 -4.94 7.91
CA GLY A 348 19.46 -3.69 8.40
C GLY A 348 18.03 -3.81 8.93
N SER A 349 17.43 -2.69 9.28
CA SER A 349 16.08 -2.59 9.82
C SER A 349 15.03 -2.39 8.70
N GLY A 350 13.75 -2.48 9.06
CA GLY A 350 12.65 -2.11 8.16
C GLY A 350 12.21 -3.18 7.18
N HIS A 351 12.77 -4.39 7.23
CA HIS A 351 12.25 -5.54 6.50
C HIS A 351 10.91 -5.98 7.07
N GLY A 352 10.00 -6.40 6.21
CA GLY A 352 8.70 -6.96 6.64
C GLY A 352 8.81 -8.32 7.31
N ILE A 353 9.96 -9.01 7.21
CA ILE A 353 10.20 -10.35 7.73
C ILE A 353 11.24 -10.32 8.86
N PRO A 354 10.93 -10.88 10.04
CA PRO A 354 11.84 -10.83 11.20
C PRO A 354 13.12 -11.67 11.06
N HIS A 355 13.08 -12.79 10.33
CA HIS A 355 14.22 -13.73 10.24
C HIS A 355 14.97 -13.59 8.91
N THR A 356 16.28 -13.34 8.95
CA THR A 356 17.12 -12.99 7.79
C THR A 356 17.06 -14.03 6.67
N LEU A 357 17.11 -15.33 6.94
CA LEU A 357 17.02 -16.37 5.90
C LEU A 357 15.67 -16.34 5.19
N GLN A 358 14.57 -16.09 5.92
CA GLN A 358 13.25 -15.96 5.30
C GLN A 358 13.15 -14.69 4.43
N VAL A 359 13.91 -13.61 4.74
CA VAL A 359 14.04 -12.45 3.86
C VAL A 359 14.64 -12.85 2.52
N TYR A 360 15.71 -13.66 2.51
CA TYR A 360 16.31 -14.15 1.27
C TYR A 360 15.35 -15.05 0.48
N HIS A 361 14.61 -15.94 1.14
CA HIS A 361 13.57 -16.75 0.48
C HIS A 361 12.52 -15.86 -0.21
N ALA A 362 11.98 -14.88 0.52
CA ALA A 362 11.00 -13.96 -0.02
C ALA A 362 11.56 -13.11 -1.18
N MET A 363 12.83 -12.71 -1.09
CA MET A 363 13.52 -11.98 -2.16
C MET A 363 13.55 -12.82 -3.46
N GLY A 364 13.97 -14.09 -3.37
CA GLY A 364 13.95 -14.99 -4.52
C GLY A 364 12.55 -15.15 -5.10
N ALA A 365 11.54 -15.31 -4.25
CA ALA A 365 10.15 -15.39 -4.67
C ALA A 365 9.66 -14.10 -5.36
N MET A 366 10.01 -12.93 -4.84
CA MET A 366 9.65 -11.63 -5.45
C MET A 366 10.29 -11.41 -6.81
N VAL A 367 11.55 -11.84 -6.98
CA VAL A 367 12.23 -11.80 -8.29
C VAL A 367 11.50 -12.68 -9.30
N VAL A 368 11.11 -13.89 -8.93
CA VAL A 368 10.34 -14.79 -9.82
C VAL A 368 8.97 -14.19 -10.15
N LEU A 369 8.30 -13.60 -9.19
CA LEU A 369 7.01 -12.93 -9.41
C LEU A 369 7.13 -11.76 -10.38
N PHE A 370 8.17 -10.94 -10.21
CA PHE A 370 8.45 -9.80 -11.09
C PHE A 370 8.79 -10.25 -12.51
N LEU A 371 9.75 -11.14 -12.66
CA LEU A 371 10.18 -11.64 -13.98
C LEU A 371 9.07 -12.43 -14.69
N GLY A 372 8.32 -13.24 -13.95
CA GLY A 372 7.14 -13.95 -14.46
C GLY A 372 6.05 -12.99 -14.93
N GLY A 373 5.82 -11.90 -14.19
CA GLY A 373 4.89 -10.83 -14.58
C GLY A 373 5.34 -10.11 -15.86
N LEU A 374 6.62 -9.77 -15.98
CA LEU A 374 7.19 -9.18 -17.20
C LEU A 374 7.10 -10.13 -18.39
N TRP A 375 7.38 -11.42 -18.18
CA TRP A 375 7.26 -12.44 -19.22
C TRP A 375 5.81 -12.58 -19.69
N ALA A 376 4.84 -12.60 -18.79
CA ALA A 376 3.41 -12.61 -19.14
C ALA A 376 3.01 -11.36 -19.94
N ALA A 377 3.53 -10.20 -19.53
CA ALA A 377 3.25 -8.91 -20.18
C ALA A 377 4.07 -8.65 -21.46
N ARG A 378 5.02 -9.49 -21.86
CA ARG A 378 6.01 -9.21 -22.91
C ARG A 378 5.42 -8.73 -24.25
N ARG A 379 4.30 -9.29 -24.67
CA ARG A 379 3.62 -8.88 -25.92
C ARG A 379 3.03 -7.48 -25.81
N HIS A 380 2.40 -7.19 -24.67
CA HIS A 380 1.84 -5.87 -24.36
C HIS A 380 2.96 -4.83 -24.23
N LEU A 381 4.03 -5.12 -23.49
CA LEU A 381 5.17 -4.22 -23.33
C LEU A 381 5.85 -3.92 -24.68
N ALA A 382 6.00 -4.91 -25.56
CA ALA A 382 6.51 -4.69 -26.92
C ALA A 382 5.57 -3.80 -27.76
N ALA A 383 4.26 -3.91 -27.59
CA ALA A 383 3.28 -3.02 -28.22
C ALA A 383 3.40 -1.58 -27.71
N VAL A 384 3.45 -1.41 -26.36
CA VAL A 384 3.67 -0.09 -25.73
C VAL A 384 4.95 0.55 -26.25
N TRP A 385 6.05 -0.20 -26.32
CA TRP A 385 7.33 0.29 -26.82
C TRP A 385 7.25 0.73 -28.28
N ARG A 386 6.63 -0.08 -29.14
CA ARG A 386 6.41 0.29 -30.56
C ARG A 386 5.59 1.57 -30.68
N LYS A 387 4.49 1.69 -29.92
CA LYS A 387 3.67 2.92 -29.90
C LYS A 387 4.47 4.12 -29.48
N ALA A 388 5.28 3.99 -28.41
CA ALA A 388 6.08 5.08 -27.88
C ALA A 388 7.13 5.56 -28.86
N TRP A 389 7.82 4.65 -29.55
CA TRP A 389 8.95 4.96 -30.44
C TRP A 389 8.51 5.32 -31.86
N SER A 390 7.74 4.46 -32.51
CA SER A 390 7.34 4.62 -33.92
C SER A 390 5.99 5.31 -34.13
N GLY A 391 5.21 5.51 -33.06
CA GLY A 391 3.88 6.13 -33.17
C GLY A 391 2.83 5.24 -33.83
N ASP A 392 3.02 3.91 -33.77
CA ASP A 392 2.15 2.93 -34.43
C ASP A 392 0.66 3.23 -34.15
N SER A 393 -0.08 3.55 -35.21
CA SER A 393 -1.51 3.91 -35.13
C SER A 393 -2.41 2.71 -34.84
N ALA A 394 -1.92 1.48 -35.06
CA ALA A 394 -2.68 0.25 -34.78
C ALA A 394 -2.87 0.02 -33.25
N ILE A 395 -2.08 0.71 -32.41
CA ILE A 395 -2.18 0.61 -30.95
C ILE A 395 -2.91 1.85 -30.43
N ASP A 396 -4.13 1.66 -29.94
CA ASP A 396 -4.92 2.72 -29.33
C ASP A 396 -4.53 2.93 -27.85
N ASP A 397 -4.22 4.16 -27.48
CA ASP A 397 -3.96 4.63 -26.12
C ASP A 397 -4.86 5.81 -25.71
N GLY A 398 -5.98 6.00 -26.45
CA GLY A 398 -6.95 7.09 -26.20
C GLY A 398 -7.66 6.99 -24.85
N ASP A 399 -7.89 5.76 -24.39
CA ASP A 399 -8.53 5.47 -23.09
C ASP A 399 -7.56 5.50 -21.89
N GLU A 400 -6.27 5.67 -22.12
CA GLU A 400 -5.29 5.78 -21.05
C GLU A 400 -5.25 7.21 -20.48
N ILE A 401 -4.90 7.32 -19.18
CA ILE A 401 -4.73 8.64 -18.51
C ILE A 401 -3.51 9.41 -19.03
N LEU A 402 -2.51 8.69 -19.58
CA LEU A 402 -1.36 9.23 -20.29
C LEU A 402 -1.15 8.48 -21.59
N SER A 403 -0.68 9.17 -22.64
CA SER A 403 -0.21 8.47 -23.83
C SER A 403 0.98 7.57 -23.51
N TYR A 404 1.09 6.42 -24.16
CA TYR A 404 2.22 5.52 -23.96
C TYR A 404 3.58 6.21 -24.24
N ARG A 405 3.59 7.16 -25.17
CA ARG A 405 4.78 8.00 -25.45
C ARG A 405 5.19 8.84 -24.24
N ALA A 406 4.21 9.51 -23.61
CA ALA A 406 4.45 10.30 -22.40
C ALA A 406 4.85 9.40 -21.21
N ALA A 407 4.20 8.26 -21.05
CA ALA A 407 4.53 7.32 -19.97
C ALA A 407 5.97 6.79 -20.10
N VAL A 408 6.40 6.37 -21.30
CA VAL A 408 7.78 5.91 -21.54
C VAL A 408 8.78 7.05 -21.37
N ALA A 409 8.46 8.28 -21.81
CA ALA A 409 9.32 9.45 -21.59
C ALA A 409 9.50 9.73 -20.09
N ILE A 410 8.43 9.68 -19.30
CA ILE A 410 8.49 9.84 -17.83
C ILE A 410 9.34 8.72 -17.20
N LEU A 411 9.20 7.48 -17.64
CA LEU A 411 10.02 6.36 -17.17
C LEU A 411 11.49 6.60 -17.41
N VAL A 412 11.89 6.98 -18.61
CA VAL A 412 13.29 7.18 -18.98
C VAL A 412 13.87 8.42 -18.28
N VAL A 413 13.21 9.57 -18.42
CA VAL A 413 13.69 10.84 -17.87
C VAL A 413 13.65 10.82 -16.34
N GLY A 414 12.55 10.33 -15.74
CA GLY A 414 12.44 10.25 -14.29
C GLY A 414 13.46 9.31 -13.68
N THR A 415 13.71 8.15 -14.30
CA THR A 415 14.78 7.23 -13.84
C THR A 415 16.15 7.88 -13.98
N ALA A 416 16.43 8.59 -15.08
CA ALA A 416 17.70 9.30 -15.28
C ALA A 416 17.89 10.40 -14.22
N ILE A 417 16.86 11.17 -13.88
CA ILE A 417 16.91 12.18 -12.80
C ILE A 417 17.20 11.50 -11.46
N MET A 418 16.52 10.39 -11.13
CA MET A 418 16.75 9.68 -9.86
C MET A 418 18.18 9.11 -9.79
N VAL A 419 18.69 8.49 -10.86
CA VAL A 419 20.07 7.99 -10.92
C VAL A 419 21.07 9.13 -10.76
N GLY A 420 20.87 10.25 -11.48
CA GLY A 420 21.72 11.43 -11.39
C GLY A 420 21.73 12.03 -9.99
N TRP A 421 20.54 12.11 -9.35
CA TRP A 421 20.42 12.61 -7.98
C TRP A 421 21.17 11.72 -6.98
N LEU A 422 21.01 10.38 -7.07
CA LEU A 422 21.73 9.42 -6.22
C LEU A 422 23.24 9.50 -6.42
N TRP A 423 23.69 9.68 -7.67
CA TRP A 423 25.11 9.85 -7.97
C TRP A 423 25.67 11.14 -7.39
N LEU A 424 24.98 12.27 -7.55
CA LEU A 424 25.37 13.55 -6.95
C LEU A 424 25.38 13.50 -5.41
N ALA A 425 24.53 12.65 -4.82
CA ALA A 425 24.48 12.45 -3.39
C ALA A 425 25.54 11.46 -2.85
N GLY A 426 26.37 10.87 -3.71
CA GLY A 426 27.55 10.06 -3.33
C GLY A 426 27.44 8.56 -3.59
N LEU A 427 26.35 8.06 -4.20
CA LEU A 427 26.24 6.64 -4.57
C LEU A 427 26.94 6.38 -5.92
N PRO A 428 27.76 5.35 -6.05
CA PRO A 428 28.31 4.94 -7.36
C PRO A 428 27.19 4.74 -8.40
N LEU A 429 27.42 5.18 -9.64
CA LEU A 429 26.40 5.17 -10.69
C LEU A 429 25.76 3.78 -10.90
N TRP A 430 26.59 2.74 -10.96
CA TRP A 430 26.12 1.36 -11.09
C TRP A 430 25.21 0.92 -9.91
N ALA A 431 25.57 1.35 -8.69
CA ALA A 431 24.82 1.03 -7.48
C ALA A 431 23.48 1.77 -7.46
N GLY A 432 23.44 3.02 -7.95
CA GLY A 432 22.19 3.78 -8.13
C GLY A 432 21.23 3.10 -9.10
N VAL A 433 21.74 2.65 -10.26
CA VAL A 433 20.94 1.89 -11.25
C VAL A 433 20.44 0.57 -10.66
N ALA A 434 21.32 -0.19 -9.99
CA ALA A 434 20.94 -1.45 -9.35
C ALA A 434 19.89 -1.26 -8.26
N LEU A 435 20.05 -0.24 -7.41
CA LEU A 435 19.08 0.09 -6.34
C LEU A 435 17.71 0.42 -6.90
N LEU A 436 17.63 1.29 -7.92
CA LEU A 436 16.34 1.67 -8.54
C LEU A 436 15.69 0.49 -9.26
N PHE A 437 16.46 -0.38 -9.88
CA PHE A 437 15.94 -1.61 -10.48
C PHE A 437 15.36 -2.55 -9.42
N LEU A 438 16.09 -2.80 -8.33
CA LEU A 438 15.60 -3.64 -7.21
C LEU A 438 14.36 -3.05 -6.56
N ALA A 439 14.33 -1.73 -6.32
CA ALA A 439 13.19 -1.05 -5.76
C ALA A 439 11.97 -1.09 -6.71
N GLY A 440 12.17 -0.83 -7.99
CA GLY A 440 11.13 -0.91 -9.02
C GLY A 440 10.54 -2.32 -9.14
N ALA A 441 11.41 -3.34 -9.17
CA ALA A 441 10.99 -4.74 -9.19
C ALA A 441 10.16 -5.11 -7.95
N LEU A 442 10.61 -4.69 -6.77
CA LEU A 442 9.89 -4.91 -5.52
C LEU A 442 8.51 -4.22 -5.53
N PHE A 443 8.46 -2.93 -5.92
CA PHE A 443 7.20 -2.19 -5.95
C PHE A 443 6.19 -2.76 -6.94
N VAL A 444 6.62 -3.15 -8.14
CA VAL A 444 5.74 -3.79 -9.14
C VAL A 444 5.22 -5.13 -8.62
N ALA A 445 6.11 -6.00 -8.11
CA ALA A 445 5.73 -7.30 -7.59
C ALA A 445 4.77 -7.17 -6.39
N PHE A 446 5.04 -6.22 -5.48
CA PHE A 446 4.21 -5.99 -4.31
C PHE A 446 2.86 -5.33 -4.67
N THR A 447 2.85 -4.39 -5.62
CA THR A 447 1.60 -3.82 -6.16
C THR A 447 0.73 -4.91 -6.79
N ARG A 448 1.33 -5.88 -7.49
CA ARG A 448 0.60 -7.03 -8.01
C ARG A 448 -0.05 -7.87 -6.90
N ILE A 449 0.68 -8.10 -5.81
CA ILE A 449 0.14 -8.81 -4.64
C ILE A 449 -1.05 -8.06 -4.04
N VAL A 450 -0.98 -6.73 -3.93
CA VAL A 450 -2.10 -5.90 -3.45
C VAL A 450 -3.29 -5.95 -4.41
N ALA A 451 -3.06 -5.81 -5.72
CA ALA A 451 -4.12 -5.80 -6.73
C ALA A 451 -4.83 -7.15 -6.89
N GLU A 452 -4.10 -8.25 -6.82
CA GLU A 452 -4.63 -9.61 -6.97
C GLU A 452 -5.06 -10.22 -5.63
N GLY A 453 -4.23 -10.03 -4.60
CA GLY A 453 -4.42 -10.56 -3.26
C GLY A 453 -5.26 -9.70 -2.34
N GLY A 454 -5.58 -8.45 -2.71
CA GLY A 454 -6.47 -7.57 -1.92
C GLY A 454 -6.00 -7.32 -0.49
N LEU A 455 -4.69 -7.29 -0.26
CA LEU A 455 -4.16 -7.01 1.06
C LEU A 455 -4.60 -5.61 1.53
N SER A 456 -5.39 -5.54 2.58
CA SER A 456 -5.80 -4.28 3.21
C SER A 456 -4.62 -3.60 3.91
N ASP A 457 -3.70 -4.39 4.44
CA ASP A 457 -2.45 -3.97 5.05
C ASP A 457 -1.34 -4.99 4.73
N GLY A 458 -0.09 -4.51 4.63
CA GLY A 458 1.05 -5.35 4.30
C GLY A 458 2.35 -4.55 4.27
N ALA A 459 3.48 -5.20 4.49
CA ALA A 459 4.80 -4.62 4.33
C ALA A 459 5.59 -5.39 3.27
N PRO A 460 6.38 -4.71 2.43
CA PRO A 460 7.33 -5.38 1.56
C PRO A 460 8.24 -6.28 2.40
N PRO A 461 8.46 -7.52 1.97
CA PRO A 461 9.26 -8.46 2.73
C PRO A 461 10.73 -8.04 2.86
N VAL A 462 11.21 -7.15 1.99
CA VAL A 462 12.62 -6.88 1.74
C VAL A 462 12.88 -5.39 1.57
N VAL A 463 14.06 -4.91 1.98
CA VAL A 463 14.56 -3.54 1.73
C VAL A 463 15.66 -3.59 0.66
N PRO A 464 15.52 -2.89 -0.47
CA PRO A 464 16.49 -2.93 -1.57
C PRO A 464 17.94 -2.58 -1.19
N ALA A 465 18.12 -1.62 -0.28
CA ALA A 465 19.45 -1.24 0.20
C ALA A 465 20.18 -2.41 0.89
N GLY A 466 19.49 -3.15 1.77
CA GLY A 466 20.06 -4.32 2.43
C GLY A 466 20.45 -5.43 1.45
N ILE A 467 19.64 -5.64 0.40
CA ILE A 467 19.97 -6.59 -0.69
C ILE A 467 21.25 -6.17 -1.42
N LEU A 468 21.31 -4.90 -1.82
CA LEU A 468 22.46 -4.38 -2.56
C LEU A 468 23.74 -4.54 -1.75
N ILE A 469 23.73 -4.19 -0.46
CA ILE A 469 24.87 -4.37 0.44
C ILE A 469 25.26 -5.86 0.54
N SER A 470 24.30 -6.76 0.72
CA SER A 470 24.59 -8.19 0.81
C SER A 470 25.12 -8.81 -0.49
N ALA A 471 24.83 -8.17 -1.63
CA ALA A 471 25.26 -8.64 -2.94
C ALA A 471 26.71 -8.31 -3.27
N VAL A 472 27.17 -7.15 -2.85
CA VAL A 472 28.49 -6.64 -3.28
C VAL A 472 29.45 -6.41 -2.12
N GLY A 473 28.97 -6.53 -0.89
CA GLY A 473 29.69 -6.13 0.33
C GLY A 473 29.67 -4.62 0.54
N SER A 474 29.92 -4.19 1.79
CA SER A 474 29.90 -2.77 2.13
C SER A 474 31.08 -1.99 1.54
N SER A 475 32.26 -2.61 1.41
CA SER A 475 33.48 -1.98 0.90
C SER A 475 33.33 -1.50 -0.54
N ALA A 476 32.56 -2.21 -1.38
CA ALA A 476 32.37 -1.85 -2.80
C ALA A 476 31.53 -0.56 -2.99
N LEU A 477 30.79 -0.15 -1.97
CA LEU A 477 29.93 1.03 -2.01
C LEU A 477 30.62 2.30 -1.49
N GLY A 478 31.69 2.13 -0.70
CA GLY A 478 32.38 3.22 -0.04
C GLY A 478 31.54 3.93 1.04
N ALA A 479 32.18 4.74 1.87
CA ALA A 479 31.50 5.45 2.97
C ALA A 479 30.39 6.41 2.49
N PRO A 480 30.58 7.25 1.46
CA PRO A 480 29.51 8.11 0.95
C PRO A 480 28.30 7.32 0.46
N GLY A 481 28.54 6.22 -0.29
CA GLY A 481 27.48 5.36 -0.80
C GLY A 481 26.68 4.68 0.31
N LEU A 482 27.35 4.18 1.36
CA LEU A 482 26.69 3.57 2.52
C LEU A 482 25.81 4.58 3.28
N VAL A 483 26.35 5.79 3.54
CA VAL A 483 25.60 6.86 4.23
C VAL A 483 24.38 7.27 3.42
N LEU A 484 24.51 7.37 2.09
CA LEU A 484 23.34 7.65 1.25
C LEU A 484 22.32 6.51 1.25
N LEU A 485 22.76 5.26 1.28
CA LEU A 485 21.84 4.11 1.36
C LEU A 485 20.98 4.16 2.63
N ALA A 486 21.48 4.69 3.77
CA ALA A 486 20.64 4.93 4.93
C ALA A 486 19.44 5.84 4.62
N SER A 487 19.67 6.90 3.83
CA SER A 487 18.59 7.83 3.41
C SER A 487 17.56 7.17 2.47
N THR A 488 17.91 6.10 1.76
CA THR A 488 16.97 5.39 0.88
C THR A 488 15.89 4.62 1.63
N TYR A 489 16.08 4.37 2.92
CA TYR A 489 15.06 3.77 3.80
C TYR A 489 13.81 4.63 3.93
N ILE A 490 13.89 5.94 3.66
CA ILE A 490 12.75 6.86 3.61
C ILE A 490 11.64 6.31 2.71
N TRP A 491 12.00 5.83 1.54
CA TRP A 491 11.06 5.42 0.49
C TRP A 491 11.06 3.93 0.18
N THR A 492 11.96 3.13 0.76
CA THR A 492 12.06 1.69 0.51
C THR A 492 11.73 0.82 1.71
N ALA A 493 11.93 1.29 2.94
CA ALA A 493 11.74 0.49 4.14
C ALA A 493 10.35 0.69 4.77
N ASN A 494 9.79 -0.38 5.30
CA ASN A 494 8.50 -0.40 6.03
C ASN A 494 7.39 0.41 5.32
N VAL A 495 7.24 0.18 4.02
CA VAL A 495 6.29 0.88 3.15
C VAL A 495 4.97 0.13 3.20
N ARG A 496 4.07 0.52 4.10
CA ARG A 496 2.74 -0.09 4.30
C ARG A 496 1.69 0.43 3.33
N SER A 497 1.96 1.57 2.68
CA SER A 497 1.20 2.11 1.55
C SER A 497 2.15 2.93 0.67
N PHE A 498 1.91 2.98 -0.62
CA PHE A 498 2.73 3.74 -1.56
C PHE A 498 1.95 4.09 -2.83
N VAL A 499 2.41 5.15 -3.51
CA VAL A 499 1.72 5.76 -4.65
C VAL A 499 1.42 4.77 -5.77
N MET A 500 2.30 3.81 -6.06
CA MET A 500 2.09 2.83 -7.13
C MET A 500 0.87 1.93 -6.86
N ALA A 501 0.69 1.41 -5.64
CA ALA A 501 -0.47 0.58 -5.28
C ALA A 501 -1.76 1.40 -5.25
N SER A 502 -1.71 2.63 -4.72
CA SER A 502 -2.82 3.59 -4.78
C SER A 502 -3.22 3.91 -6.21
N CYS A 503 -2.24 4.12 -7.10
CA CYS A 503 -2.46 4.35 -8.52
C CYS A 503 -3.11 3.13 -9.21
N ALA A 504 -2.65 1.90 -8.93
CA ALA A 504 -3.22 0.69 -9.49
C ALA A 504 -4.72 0.55 -9.16
N ASN A 505 -5.11 0.77 -7.88
CA ASN A 505 -6.51 0.79 -7.44
C ASN A 505 -7.30 1.92 -8.11
N SER A 506 -6.71 3.11 -8.22
CA SER A 506 -7.31 4.29 -8.87
C SER A 506 -7.55 4.08 -10.36
N LEU A 507 -6.62 3.42 -11.06
CA LEU A 507 -6.78 3.07 -12.47
C LEU A 507 -7.88 2.02 -12.69
N LYS A 508 -8.11 1.12 -11.75
CA LYS A 508 -9.27 0.22 -11.81
C LYS A 508 -10.57 0.99 -11.71
N LEU A 509 -10.66 1.98 -10.80
CA LEU A 509 -11.82 2.87 -10.67
C LEU A 509 -12.01 3.77 -11.90
N SER A 510 -10.94 4.11 -12.60
CA SER A 510 -11.03 4.98 -13.80
C SER A 510 -11.92 4.40 -14.89
N GLY A 511 -12.13 3.09 -14.92
CA GLY A 511 -13.08 2.43 -15.79
C GLY A 511 -14.50 2.96 -15.70
N GLU A 512 -14.89 3.42 -14.50
CA GLU A 512 -16.23 3.95 -14.18
C GLU A 512 -16.37 5.47 -14.43
N LEU A 513 -15.28 6.17 -14.80
CA LEU A 513 -15.30 7.63 -15.02
C LEU A 513 -15.73 8.03 -16.44
N GLY A 514 -16.02 7.05 -17.32
CA GLY A 514 -16.40 7.31 -18.71
C GLY A 514 -15.19 7.57 -19.64
N ARG A 515 -15.46 8.19 -20.79
CA ARG A 515 -14.45 8.53 -21.79
C ARG A 515 -13.69 9.82 -21.43
N GLY A 516 -12.49 9.98 -21.99
CA GLY A 516 -11.69 11.20 -21.78
C GLY A 516 -10.98 11.25 -20.44
N ARG A 517 -10.29 10.17 -20.04
CA ARG A 517 -9.65 9.98 -18.70
C ARG A 517 -8.36 10.78 -18.49
N ARG A 518 -7.84 11.51 -19.48
CA ARG A 518 -6.58 12.26 -19.36
C ARG A 518 -6.55 13.27 -18.20
N PRO A 519 -7.63 14.01 -17.84
CA PRO A 519 -7.61 14.91 -16.69
C PRO A 519 -7.35 14.20 -15.35
N LEU A 520 -7.60 12.88 -15.26
CA LEU A 520 -7.35 12.09 -14.05
C LEU A 520 -5.86 12.10 -13.66
N PHE A 521 -4.94 12.09 -14.63
CA PHE A 521 -3.51 12.22 -14.35
C PHE A 521 -3.20 13.49 -13.55
N TRP A 522 -3.73 14.63 -13.99
CA TRP A 522 -3.52 15.89 -13.30
C TRP A 522 -4.21 15.94 -11.93
N ALA A 523 -5.38 15.32 -11.80
CA ALA A 523 -6.06 15.19 -10.51
C ALA A 523 -5.21 14.39 -9.50
N MET A 524 -4.57 13.29 -9.94
CA MET A 524 -3.65 12.51 -9.13
C MET A 524 -2.40 13.32 -8.73
N VAL A 525 -1.79 14.05 -9.69
CA VAL A 525 -0.61 14.88 -9.45
C VAL A 525 -0.91 16.00 -8.45
N VAL A 526 -2.04 16.70 -8.63
CA VAL A 526 -2.48 17.76 -7.71
C VAL A 526 -2.76 17.20 -6.32
N ALA A 527 -3.41 16.04 -6.20
CA ALA A 527 -3.67 15.41 -4.91
C ALA A 527 -2.37 15.09 -4.15
N ILE A 528 -1.36 14.56 -4.84
CA ILE A 528 -0.03 14.29 -4.27
C ILE A 528 0.63 15.61 -3.84
N ALA A 529 0.63 16.64 -4.70
CA ALA A 529 1.26 17.94 -4.43
C ALA A 529 0.69 18.60 -3.17
N VAL A 530 -0.64 18.65 -3.09
CA VAL A 530 -1.33 19.28 -1.96
C VAL A 530 -1.16 18.47 -0.67
N ALA A 531 -1.17 17.13 -0.76
CA ALA A 531 -0.90 16.27 0.39
C ALA A 531 0.54 16.41 0.90
N LEU A 532 1.54 16.50 -0.01
CA LEU A 532 2.94 16.77 0.36
C LEU A 532 3.08 18.11 1.08
N ALA A 533 2.50 19.16 0.53
CA ALA A 533 2.57 20.50 1.13
C ALA A 533 1.90 20.54 2.50
N ALA A 534 0.67 20.04 2.62
CA ALA A 534 -0.08 20.04 3.86
C ALA A 534 0.56 19.16 4.94
N SER A 535 1.07 17.96 4.57
CA SER A 535 1.74 17.08 5.54
C SER A 535 3.10 17.63 5.98
N THR A 536 3.88 18.23 5.07
CA THR A 536 5.17 18.85 5.41
C THR A 536 4.96 19.99 6.42
N TRP A 537 4.01 20.88 6.13
CA TRP A 537 3.67 21.97 7.04
C TRP A 537 3.25 21.46 8.41
N MET A 538 2.27 20.55 8.47
CA MET A 538 1.74 20.01 9.72
C MET A 538 2.82 19.28 10.54
N ILE A 539 3.67 18.47 9.92
CA ILE A 539 4.68 17.69 10.62
C ILE A 539 5.79 18.59 11.20
N LEU A 540 6.23 19.60 10.46
CA LEU A 540 7.19 20.57 10.98
C LEU A 540 6.61 21.37 12.14
N GLU A 541 5.39 21.89 12.00
CA GLU A 541 4.70 22.62 13.05
C GLU A 541 4.62 21.80 14.34
N LEU A 542 4.04 20.59 14.27
CA LEU A 542 3.92 19.70 15.42
C LEU A 542 5.27 19.31 16.04
N SER A 543 6.30 19.12 15.20
CA SER A 543 7.61 18.71 15.70
C SER A 543 8.32 19.81 16.45
N TYR A 544 8.25 21.07 15.99
CA TYR A 544 8.85 22.20 16.70
C TYR A 544 8.05 22.64 17.92
N GLU A 545 6.72 22.49 17.89
CA GLU A 545 5.86 22.82 19.02
C GLU A 545 5.99 21.78 20.15
N HIS A 546 5.84 20.49 19.82
CA HIS A 546 5.73 19.41 20.82
C HIS A 546 6.97 18.53 20.96
N GLY A 547 7.92 18.63 20.03
CA GLY A 547 9.06 17.75 19.89
C GLY A 547 8.73 16.45 19.15
N ASN A 548 9.50 16.14 18.10
CA ASN A 548 9.28 14.93 17.32
C ASN A 548 9.45 13.62 18.15
N LEU A 549 10.18 13.65 19.25
CA LEU A 549 10.30 12.52 20.18
C LEU A 549 8.99 12.18 20.88
N ASN A 550 8.18 13.19 21.18
CA ASN A 550 6.89 13.07 21.88
C ASN A 550 5.76 12.68 20.91
N LEU A 551 5.97 12.85 19.61
CA LEU A 551 5.04 12.42 18.60
C LEU A 551 5.15 10.91 18.36
N ARG A 552 4.02 10.26 18.00
CA ARG A 552 4.04 8.82 17.69
C ARG A 552 5.02 8.53 16.55
N GLY A 553 6.11 7.82 16.85
CA GLY A 553 7.06 7.35 15.85
C GLY A 553 6.51 6.16 15.09
N THR A 554 6.50 6.24 13.76
CA THR A 554 6.08 5.12 12.90
C THR A 554 7.26 4.23 12.49
N VAL A 555 8.50 4.74 12.59
CA VAL A 555 9.76 4.03 12.24
C VAL A 555 10.90 4.59 13.09
N SER A 556 11.84 3.74 13.46
CA SER A 556 13.13 4.18 14.08
C SER A 556 13.82 5.18 13.17
N ARG A 557 14.08 6.36 13.71
CA ARG A 557 14.63 7.51 12.96
C ARG A 557 16.11 7.33 12.70
N GLU A 558 16.82 6.76 13.68
CA GLU A 558 18.27 6.56 13.68
C GLU A 558 18.71 5.17 13.18
N ALA A 559 17.83 4.18 13.13
CA ALA A 559 18.18 2.79 12.86
C ALA A 559 18.92 2.57 11.53
N PRO A 560 18.58 3.24 10.40
CA PRO A 560 19.35 3.11 9.17
C PRO A 560 20.79 3.60 9.31
N TYR A 561 21.01 4.68 10.07
CA TYR A 561 22.35 5.24 10.31
C TYR A 561 23.16 4.38 11.26
N ARG A 562 22.55 3.82 12.32
CA ARG A 562 23.21 2.82 13.19
C ARG A 562 23.64 1.57 12.43
N TYR A 563 22.84 1.12 11.48
CA TYR A 563 23.20 0.01 10.61
C TYR A 563 24.41 0.34 9.75
N VAL A 564 24.42 1.53 9.14
CA VAL A 564 25.54 2.01 8.33
C VAL A 564 26.79 2.25 9.18
N GLU A 565 26.67 2.80 10.39
CA GLU A 565 27.78 2.90 11.36
C GLU A 565 28.43 1.53 11.58
N GLY A 566 27.64 0.50 11.84
CA GLY A 566 28.13 -0.86 12.00
C GLY A 566 28.92 -1.37 10.79
N LEU A 567 28.45 -1.05 9.57
CA LEU A 567 29.13 -1.42 8.32
C LEU A 567 30.39 -0.62 8.04
N LEU A 568 30.46 0.64 8.50
CA LEU A 568 31.67 1.46 8.37
C LEU A 568 32.76 0.99 9.33
N ARG A 569 32.39 0.55 10.54
CA ARG A 569 33.34 0.01 11.53
C ARG A 569 33.77 -1.43 11.22
N TYR A 570 32.80 -2.24 10.77
CA TYR A 570 32.97 -3.67 10.50
C TYR A 570 32.43 -3.97 9.10
N PRO A 571 33.25 -3.81 8.05
CA PRO A 571 32.83 -4.04 6.69
C PRO A 571 32.29 -5.45 6.49
N SER A 572 31.16 -5.55 5.79
CA SER A 572 30.55 -6.83 5.44
C SER A 572 31.02 -7.30 4.07
N GLU A 573 31.24 -8.59 3.96
CA GLU A 573 31.49 -9.30 2.70
C GLU A 573 30.20 -9.88 2.12
N LEU A 574 30.30 -10.46 0.92
CA LEU A 574 29.22 -11.20 0.28
C LEU A 574 28.78 -12.39 1.17
N TYR A 575 27.51 -12.45 1.53
CA TYR A 575 26.95 -13.52 2.32
C TYR A 575 26.39 -14.63 1.42
N LEU A 576 27.27 -15.57 1.01
CA LEU A 576 26.95 -16.63 0.05
C LEU A 576 25.74 -17.50 0.48
N TRP A 577 25.63 -17.85 1.76
CA TRP A 577 24.49 -18.61 2.28
C TRP A 577 23.15 -17.91 2.09
N GLY A 578 23.12 -16.58 2.22
CA GLY A 578 21.93 -15.80 1.90
C GLY A 578 21.52 -15.96 0.45
N TRP A 579 22.50 -15.88 -0.48
CA TRP A 579 22.23 -16.02 -1.91
C TRP A 579 21.80 -17.43 -2.32
N ILE A 580 22.34 -18.49 -1.68
CA ILE A 580 21.86 -19.87 -1.84
C ILE A 580 20.38 -19.96 -1.40
N ASN A 581 20.05 -19.39 -0.24
CA ASN A 581 18.66 -19.35 0.26
C ASN A 581 17.73 -18.53 -0.64
N MET A 582 18.22 -17.46 -1.27
CA MET A 582 17.47 -16.74 -2.30
C MET A 582 17.16 -17.65 -3.50
N GLY A 583 18.15 -18.40 -3.99
CA GLY A 583 17.96 -19.39 -5.04
C GLY A 583 16.92 -20.45 -4.68
N LEU A 584 16.96 -20.94 -3.43
CA LEU A 584 15.96 -21.87 -2.91
C LEU A 584 14.55 -21.23 -2.89
N GLY A 585 14.44 -20.00 -2.41
CA GLY A 585 13.17 -19.28 -2.42
C GLY A 585 12.61 -19.07 -3.83
N ALA A 586 13.46 -18.76 -4.81
CA ALA A 586 13.10 -18.68 -6.22
C ALA A 586 12.63 -20.06 -6.77
N ALA A 587 13.33 -21.12 -6.45
CA ALA A 587 12.96 -22.49 -6.86
C ALA A 587 11.60 -22.91 -6.30
N ILE A 588 11.34 -22.63 -5.01
CA ILE A 588 10.04 -22.89 -4.37
C ILE A 588 8.93 -22.11 -5.08
N MET A 589 9.14 -20.81 -5.34
CA MET A 589 8.16 -19.98 -6.03
C MET A 589 7.86 -20.47 -7.45
N LEU A 590 8.89 -20.89 -8.20
CA LEU A 590 8.73 -21.52 -9.51
C LEU A 590 7.96 -22.82 -9.41
N GLY A 591 8.30 -23.68 -8.45
CA GLY A 591 7.61 -24.95 -8.19
C GLY A 591 6.13 -24.74 -7.90
N LEU A 592 5.78 -23.78 -7.03
CA LEU A 592 4.39 -23.40 -6.74
C LEU A 592 3.65 -22.90 -7.99
N THR A 593 4.32 -22.10 -8.81
CA THR A 593 3.75 -21.56 -10.05
C THR A 593 3.50 -22.67 -11.08
N VAL A 594 4.47 -23.57 -11.28
CA VAL A 594 4.35 -24.73 -12.17
C VAL A 594 3.28 -25.69 -11.66
N ALA A 595 3.26 -26.00 -10.37
CA ALA A 595 2.25 -26.86 -9.77
C ALA A 595 0.82 -26.31 -10.03
N ARG A 596 0.63 -25.00 -9.90
CA ARG A 596 -0.65 -24.35 -10.19
C ARG A 596 -1.06 -24.44 -11.67
N TRP A 597 -0.11 -24.41 -12.60
CA TRP A 597 -0.41 -24.50 -14.04
C TRP A 597 -0.71 -25.94 -14.47
N HIS A 598 -0.06 -26.95 -13.86
CA HIS A 598 -0.20 -28.33 -14.28
C HIS A 598 -1.30 -29.09 -13.52
N TYR A 599 -1.52 -28.77 -12.23
CA TYR A 599 -2.44 -29.52 -11.37
C TYR A 599 -3.68 -28.67 -11.02
N ALA A 600 -4.83 -29.00 -11.62
CA ALA A 600 -6.10 -28.32 -11.36
C ALA A 600 -6.57 -28.45 -9.89
N TRP A 601 -6.13 -29.47 -9.18
CA TRP A 601 -6.43 -29.69 -7.75
C TRP A 601 -5.53 -28.93 -6.79
N TRP A 602 -4.44 -28.28 -7.28
CA TRP A 602 -3.48 -27.58 -6.43
C TRP A 602 -4.09 -26.35 -5.78
N PRO A 603 -4.20 -26.32 -4.41
CA PRO A 603 -4.98 -25.28 -3.75
C PRO A 603 -4.16 -24.02 -3.41
N LEU A 604 -2.80 -24.11 -3.41
CA LEU A 604 -1.95 -23.04 -2.93
C LEU A 604 -1.59 -22.07 -4.05
N HIS A 605 -1.87 -20.78 -3.78
CA HIS A 605 -1.51 -19.69 -4.67
C HIS A 605 -0.08 -19.20 -4.40
N PRO A 606 0.79 -19.04 -5.40
CA PRO A 606 2.19 -18.62 -5.21
C PRO A 606 2.35 -17.30 -4.46
N LEU A 607 1.41 -16.35 -4.61
CA LEU A 607 1.46 -15.04 -3.94
C LEU A 607 1.54 -15.11 -2.41
N GLY A 608 1.05 -16.17 -1.79
CA GLY A 608 1.11 -16.34 -0.34
C GLY A 608 2.52 -16.55 0.20
N TYR A 609 3.41 -17.14 -0.60
CA TYR A 609 4.75 -17.53 -0.16
C TYR A 609 5.67 -16.36 0.23
N PRO A 610 5.84 -15.30 -0.59
CA PRO A 610 6.71 -14.18 -0.22
C PRO A 610 6.14 -13.29 0.88
N VAL A 611 4.83 -13.27 1.10
CA VAL A 611 4.16 -12.36 2.05
C VAL A 611 3.84 -13.06 3.36
N GLY A 612 3.57 -14.37 3.35
CA GLY A 612 3.24 -15.16 4.52
C GLY A 612 4.19 -14.97 5.72
N PRO A 613 5.52 -14.92 5.53
CA PRO A 613 6.48 -14.74 6.61
C PRO A 613 6.51 -13.35 7.25
N THR A 614 5.76 -12.35 6.73
CA THR A 614 5.82 -10.98 7.22
C THR A 614 5.17 -10.83 8.59
N TRP A 615 5.72 -9.92 9.43
CA TRP A 615 5.21 -9.64 10.77
C TRP A 615 3.75 -9.13 10.75
N ILE A 616 3.35 -8.45 9.68
CA ILE A 616 1.95 -8.01 9.53
C ILE A 616 1.04 -9.24 9.38
N MET A 617 1.47 -10.24 8.60
CA MET A 617 0.70 -11.48 8.45
C MET A 617 0.60 -12.27 9.74
N ASP A 618 1.59 -12.18 10.64
CA ASP A 618 1.51 -12.76 11.98
C ASP A 618 0.30 -12.21 12.78
N HIS A 619 -0.13 -10.96 12.52
CA HIS A 619 -1.29 -10.34 13.17
C HIS A 619 -2.59 -10.49 12.37
N LEU A 620 -2.53 -10.84 11.07
CA LEU A 620 -3.70 -10.89 10.18
C LEU A 620 -4.17 -12.31 9.86
N TRP A 621 -3.32 -13.32 10.02
CA TRP A 621 -3.59 -14.68 9.56
C TRP A 621 -4.90 -15.28 10.10
N PHE A 622 -5.26 -15.00 11.36
CA PHE A 622 -6.48 -15.55 11.98
C PHE A 622 -7.75 -14.97 11.33
N ASN A 623 -7.79 -13.66 11.08
CA ASN A 623 -8.90 -13.04 10.34
C ASN A 623 -9.01 -13.59 8.92
N MET A 624 -7.88 -13.86 8.30
CA MET A 624 -7.80 -14.42 6.96
C MET A 624 -8.30 -15.86 6.92
N PHE A 625 -7.91 -16.65 7.92
CA PHE A 625 -8.43 -18.01 8.13
C PHE A 625 -9.95 -18.00 8.32
N LEU A 626 -10.47 -17.13 9.19
CA LEU A 626 -11.92 -17.00 9.43
C LEU A 626 -12.66 -16.56 8.16
N ALA A 627 -12.15 -15.55 7.45
CA ALA A 627 -12.75 -15.10 6.20
C ALA A 627 -12.79 -16.21 5.14
N TRP A 628 -11.68 -16.94 5.01
CA TRP A 628 -11.60 -18.11 4.13
C TRP A 628 -12.60 -19.18 4.52
N LEU A 629 -12.66 -19.56 5.80
CA LEU A 629 -13.56 -20.60 6.32
C LEU A 629 -15.02 -20.23 6.07
N ILE A 630 -15.42 -19.03 6.45
CA ILE A 630 -16.79 -18.55 6.26
C ILE A 630 -17.13 -18.54 4.75
N LYS A 631 -16.24 -18.03 3.92
CA LYS A 631 -16.46 -17.97 2.46
C LYS A 631 -16.60 -19.36 1.86
N VAL A 632 -15.75 -20.32 2.24
CA VAL A 632 -15.83 -21.72 1.77
C VAL A 632 -17.16 -22.35 2.18
N LEU A 633 -17.59 -22.15 3.43
CA LEU A 633 -18.87 -22.66 3.91
C LEU A 633 -20.05 -22.03 3.16
N VAL A 634 -20.04 -20.71 2.97
CA VAL A 634 -21.09 -20.00 2.22
C VAL A 634 -21.16 -20.48 0.78
N LEU A 635 -20.03 -20.64 0.10
CA LEU A 635 -19.99 -21.11 -1.29
C LEU A 635 -20.39 -22.59 -1.40
N LYS A 636 -19.94 -23.44 -0.46
CA LYS A 636 -20.25 -24.88 -0.49
C LYS A 636 -21.73 -25.19 -0.25
N TYR A 637 -22.38 -24.48 0.71
CA TYR A 637 -23.76 -24.77 1.09
C TYR A 637 -24.77 -23.79 0.53
N GLY A 638 -24.35 -22.60 0.10
CA GLY A 638 -25.26 -21.56 -0.38
C GLY A 638 -25.03 -21.12 -1.82
N GLY A 639 -23.93 -21.54 -2.45
CA GLY A 639 -23.58 -21.15 -3.82
C GLY A 639 -23.25 -19.67 -4.00
N ALA A 640 -23.13 -19.25 -5.24
CA ALA A 640 -22.78 -17.87 -5.61
C ALA A 640 -23.83 -16.85 -5.14
N ASP A 641 -25.12 -17.17 -5.24
CA ASP A 641 -26.20 -16.26 -4.82
C ASP A 641 -26.13 -15.92 -3.33
N ARG A 642 -25.86 -16.91 -2.49
CA ARG A 642 -25.70 -16.67 -1.04
C ARG A 642 -24.45 -15.83 -0.77
N TYR A 643 -23.37 -16.06 -1.49
CA TYR A 643 -22.18 -15.24 -1.41
C TYR A 643 -22.48 -13.76 -1.76
N HIS A 644 -23.20 -13.50 -2.85
CA HIS A 644 -23.58 -12.13 -3.23
C HIS A 644 -24.48 -11.47 -2.18
N ARG A 645 -25.43 -12.21 -1.58
CA ARG A 645 -26.29 -11.69 -0.51
C ARG A 645 -25.57 -11.41 0.79
N THR A 646 -24.44 -12.09 1.08
CA THR A 646 -23.68 -11.87 2.31
C THR A 646 -22.64 -10.74 2.17
N ARG A 647 -22.22 -10.35 0.95
CA ARG A 647 -21.25 -9.27 0.72
C ARG A 647 -21.57 -7.95 1.45
N PRO A 648 -22.82 -7.43 1.43
CA PRO A 648 -23.15 -6.19 2.14
C PRO A 648 -22.90 -6.27 3.65
N PHE A 649 -23.10 -7.42 4.29
CA PHE A 649 -22.82 -7.62 5.71
C PHE A 649 -21.33 -7.38 6.01
N PHE A 650 -20.41 -7.96 5.22
CA PHE A 650 -18.97 -7.76 5.42
C PHE A 650 -18.51 -6.33 5.09
N MET A 651 -19.15 -5.67 4.14
CA MET A 651 -18.93 -4.23 3.92
C MET A 651 -19.42 -3.40 5.11
N GLY A 652 -20.53 -3.81 5.73
CA GLY A 652 -21.04 -3.22 6.97
C GLY A 652 -20.04 -3.37 8.12
N LEU A 653 -19.41 -4.54 8.31
CA LEU A 653 -18.34 -4.74 9.30
C LEU A 653 -17.18 -3.77 9.11
N ILE A 654 -16.78 -3.53 7.84
CA ILE A 654 -15.72 -2.58 7.52
C ILE A 654 -16.12 -1.18 7.99
N LEU A 655 -17.24 -0.65 7.52
CA LEU A 655 -17.68 0.71 7.85
C LEU A 655 -17.99 0.86 9.34
N GLY A 656 -18.55 -0.16 9.99
CA GLY A 656 -18.89 -0.14 11.41
C GLY A 656 -17.68 -0.05 12.34
N GLN A 657 -16.50 -0.50 11.91
CA GLN A 657 -15.27 -0.29 12.66
C GLN A 657 -14.57 1.02 12.29
N LEU A 658 -14.60 1.40 11.02
CA LEU A 658 -13.87 2.56 10.53
C LEU A 658 -14.51 3.90 10.88
N LEU A 659 -15.85 4.03 10.75
CA LEU A 659 -16.53 5.31 10.99
C LEU A 659 -16.46 5.76 12.46
N PRO A 660 -16.70 4.92 13.48
CA PRO A 660 -16.47 5.31 14.87
C PRO A 660 -15.03 5.79 15.11
N GLY A 661 -14.02 5.13 14.49
CA GLY A 661 -12.65 5.59 14.59
C GLY A 661 -12.45 7.03 14.08
N GLY A 662 -13.07 7.38 12.96
CA GLY A 662 -13.06 8.76 12.45
C GLY A 662 -13.81 9.75 13.36
N ILE A 663 -14.95 9.33 13.93
CA ILE A 663 -15.75 10.17 14.85
C ILE A 663 -14.96 10.41 16.15
N PHE A 664 -14.36 9.38 16.73
CA PHE A 664 -13.57 9.54 17.94
C PHE A 664 -12.34 10.44 17.74
N LEU A 665 -11.68 10.44 16.56
CA LEU A 665 -10.61 11.40 16.28
C LEU A 665 -11.09 12.85 16.37
N VAL A 666 -12.32 13.14 15.95
CA VAL A 666 -12.92 14.48 16.09
C VAL A 666 -13.22 14.78 17.56
N ILE A 667 -13.77 13.83 18.30
CA ILE A 667 -14.06 13.99 19.74
C ILE A 667 -12.76 14.17 20.52
N ASP A 668 -11.74 13.34 20.26
CA ASP A 668 -10.44 13.38 20.90
C ASP A 668 -9.73 14.73 20.69
N HIS A 669 -9.88 15.33 19.49
CA HIS A 669 -9.37 16.68 19.22
C HIS A 669 -9.97 17.73 20.15
N PHE A 670 -11.30 17.73 20.33
CA PHE A 670 -11.98 18.73 21.17
C PHE A 670 -11.82 18.46 22.67
N THR A 671 -11.60 17.21 23.07
CA THR A 671 -11.43 16.83 24.48
C THR A 671 -9.97 16.81 24.92
N GLY A 672 -9.01 16.91 23.97
CA GLY A 672 -7.58 16.80 24.25
C GLY A 672 -7.14 15.39 24.62
N THR A 673 -7.94 14.36 24.32
CA THR A 673 -7.62 12.97 24.64
C THR A 673 -6.60 12.41 23.65
N VAL A 674 -5.49 11.86 24.15
CA VAL A 674 -4.40 11.30 23.34
C VAL A 674 -4.34 9.79 23.52
N GLY A 675 -4.07 9.06 22.43
CA GLY A 675 -3.85 7.61 22.49
C GLY A 675 -5.12 6.75 22.35
N ASN A 676 -6.27 7.33 22.04
CA ASN A 676 -7.52 6.60 21.81
C ASN A 676 -7.52 5.90 20.43
N VAL A 677 -7.02 4.67 20.39
CA VAL A 677 -6.88 3.89 19.15
C VAL A 677 -8.04 2.92 19.02
N ILE A 678 -8.96 3.14 18.09
CA ILE A 678 -10.13 2.29 17.85
C ILE A 678 -9.79 1.08 16.99
N PHE A 679 -8.82 1.22 16.10
CA PHE A 679 -8.32 0.12 15.28
C PHE A 679 -6.86 0.38 14.86
N TRP A 680 -6.14 -0.71 14.63
CA TRP A 680 -4.84 -0.70 14.00
C TRP A 680 -5.02 -0.92 12.49
N GLY A 681 -4.39 -0.07 11.68
CA GLY A 681 -4.37 -0.25 10.23
C GLY A 681 -3.36 -1.30 9.81
#